data_97a7a5f567ec140d87756d51796dba2b
#
_entry.id   97a7a5f567ec140d87756d51796dba2b
#
_cell.length_a   1.000
_cell.length_b   1.000
_cell.length_c   1.000
_cell.angle_alpha   90.00
_cell.angle_beta   90.00
_cell.angle_gamma   90.00
#
_symmetry.space_group_name_H-M   'P 1'
#
loop_
_entity.id
_entity.type
_entity.pdbx_description
1 polymer ?
#
loop_
_entity_poly.entity_id
_entity_poly.type
_entity_poly.pdbx_seq_one_letter_code
_entity_poly.pdbx_strand_id
1 'polypeptide(L)'
;MRFGILGETEVWAGPDRIPVGGARVRAVLALLLLAPGRLVPAEHIIDGVYGDAPPTGAGNAVQSQIARLRRMLGDDGLIRSRPGGYVLEAGPDDVDAHRFERLAAEGRRMLAAGDHRGAAGLLREALGLWRGPALADVGPAPFAAARIARLSELRLAATEDRIEADLAVGEHRGLVPELEELVAAHPVRERLRAQLMRALAASGRQTEALETYADMRRVLADELGADPSAELAAAHLAVLRGQTGLGEHSGLGEHPGLRAEAGGERPARPSGGAGVPVPLTGIVGRDDEVERVTGLIARHRLVTLTGPGGVGKTRLATEVAGRQPGETYFAELAAHPDVLPALLDTLGLRDGGLGAPATGPDPLERLVAVLAGRPVLLVLDNCEHVVDETARVAQRLLARCPGLRVLATSREVLAVTGEAVVPVQPLPLDAAVRLFTERATAARSSFAADPAALERICELLDRLPLAVELAAARLRTLPLADIEARLDDRFALLSQGSRTAQRHHRTLRDVVEWSWNLLDPAEQAAARRLAVFAGGATTAAAERVCGAGAAEALSSLVDKSLVDFDGERYRMLATIRAFCWDGSPEARRAHLDYFLALAEAAEPWSRRAEQVEWLAALTAEHANLNAALRWAAESGDLTAGLRLVAALAPYWMLGGRGGEAGRAAAEVLGGIAEHDHAERVPAGLEEEYVLCVLIAAAVGLAPPAHVARARALMEGRAPAESRAVRPFLTFLWGSFSGIADGPADLRAATDPWTRSLLHYGLGLRSWWVESDQAEAEREFGLALGGFRALGERWGMATTLSDLALLADARGDTAACAAMAEEALGLFGALGSTEDMARLLCRRGDARRARGLLADATGDYERAAGLAGRAGAPGMVAMARHGLAEAARERGDLPLARRLCRDALAACPAGWVTGEETRARIHLTLGEIARAEGDAGEARTWLRRALGSQNLETRTAATAALESLPDPVVSPGPAATARPSTG
;
A
#
# COMPACT_ATOMS: atom_id res chain seq x y z
N MET A 1 9.42 -19.22 -38.93
CA MET A 1 9.06 -20.57 -38.39
C MET A 1 8.18 -20.41 -37.21
N ARG A 2 7.32 -21.37 -36.87
CA ARG A 2 6.50 -21.38 -35.63
C ARG A 2 6.87 -22.61 -34.82
N PHE A 3 6.83 -22.45 -33.50
CA PHE A 3 7.23 -23.48 -32.55
C PHE A 3 6.13 -23.71 -31.52
N GLY A 4 5.92 -24.95 -31.14
CA GLY A 4 4.94 -25.32 -30.14
C GLY A 4 5.53 -26.18 -29.04
N ILE A 5 5.22 -25.82 -27.79
CA ILE A 5 5.55 -26.56 -26.57
C ILE A 5 4.33 -26.67 -25.61
N LEU A 6 3.19 -26.08 -25.98
CA LEU A 6 1.92 -26.26 -25.27
C LEU A 6 1.21 -27.54 -25.71
N GLY A 7 1.90 -28.65 -25.64
CA GLY A 7 1.57 -29.98 -26.08
C GLY A 7 2.86 -30.75 -26.33
N GLU A 8 2.86 -31.63 -27.35
CA GLU A 8 4.11 -32.18 -27.89
C GLU A 8 4.94 -31.07 -28.53
N THR A 9 6.26 -31.25 -28.55
CA THR A 9 7.19 -30.31 -29.17
C THR A 9 7.06 -30.35 -30.69
N GLU A 10 6.56 -29.26 -31.28
CA GLU A 10 6.29 -29.16 -32.70
C GLU A 10 7.00 -27.99 -33.35
N VAL A 11 7.35 -28.14 -34.59
CA VAL A 11 7.95 -27.07 -35.43
C VAL A 11 7.23 -27.04 -36.78
N TRP A 12 6.91 -25.81 -37.26
CA TRP A 12 6.28 -25.60 -38.55
C TRP A 12 7.04 -24.59 -39.38
N ALA A 13 7.27 -24.94 -40.65
CA ALA A 13 7.71 -24.04 -41.69
C ALA A 13 6.54 -23.71 -42.63
N GLY A 14 5.87 -22.58 -42.37
CA GLY A 14 4.60 -22.28 -43.03
C GLY A 14 3.51 -23.29 -42.65
N PRO A 15 2.91 -24.05 -43.59
CA PRO A 15 1.91 -25.08 -43.29
C PRO A 15 2.53 -26.43 -42.93
N ASP A 16 3.77 -26.67 -43.24
CA ASP A 16 4.41 -27.99 -43.15
C ASP A 16 5.01 -28.20 -41.74
N ARG A 17 4.71 -29.37 -41.16
CA ARG A 17 5.25 -29.82 -39.87
C ARG A 17 6.62 -30.49 -40.09
N ILE A 18 7.62 -29.99 -39.38
CA ILE A 18 8.97 -30.58 -39.36
C ILE A 18 9.05 -31.57 -38.20
N PRO A 19 9.32 -32.87 -38.44
CA PRO A 19 9.41 -33.86 -37.37
C PRO A 19 10.67 -33.66 -36.51
N VAL A 20 10.50 -33.44 -35.18
CA VAL A 20 11.59 -33.32 -34.23
C VAL A 20 11.87 -34.70 -33.62
N GLY A 21 12.99 -35.29 -33.97
CA GLY A 21 13.32 -36.65 -33.58
C GLY A 21 14.04 -36.78 -32.25
N GLY A 22 13.63 -37.76 -31.42
CA GLY A 22 14.27 -38.18 -30.17
C GLY A 22 14.02 -37.25 -28.97
N ALA A 23 13.68 -37.82 -27.79
CA ALA A 23 13.29 -37.06 -26.60
C ALA A 23 14.36 -36.04 -26.14
N ARG A 24 15.66 -36.38 -26.21
CA ARG A 24 16.74 -35.46 -25.85
C ARG A 24 16.89 -34.28 -26.79
N VAL A 25 16.65 -34.46 -28.09
CA VAL A 25 16.68 -33.37 -29.08
C VAL A 25 15.52 -32.42 -28.81
N ARG A 26 14.34 -32.97 -28.49
CA ARG A 26 13.15 -32.19 -28.09
C ARG A 26 13.42 -31.44 -26.80
N ALA A 27 14.05 -32.05 -25.78
CA ALA A 27 14.42 -31.40 -24.54
C ALA A 27 15.35 -30.19 -24.73
N VAL A 28 16.40 -30.37 -25.60
CA VAL A 28 17.28 -29.24 -25.93
C VAL A 28 16.53 -28.13 -26.66
N LEU A 29 15.69 -28.48 -27.64
CA LEU A 29 14.88 -27.49 -28.36
C LEU A 29 13.92 -26.77 -27.41
N ALA A 30 13.24 -27.49 -26.54
CA ALA A 30 12.30 -26.93 -25.56
C ALA A 30 13.01 -25.94 -24.62
N LEU A 31 14.22 -26.26 -24.14
CA LEU A 31 15.01 -25.33 -23.33
C LEU A 31 15.32 -24.02 -24.06
N LEU A 32 15.69 -24.11 -25.35
CA LEU A 32 15.96 -22.93 -26.18
C LEU A 32 14.66 -22.12 -26.43
N LEU A 33 13.53 -22.81 -26.63
CA LEU A 33 12.22 -22.19 -26.85
C LEU A 33 11.65 -21.51 -25.61
N LEU A 34 12.08 -21.90 -24.41
CA LEU A 34 11.72 -21.22 -23.16
C LEU A 34 12.46 -19.88 -22.98
N ALA A 35 13.51 -19.62 -23.77
CA ALA A 35 14.29 -18.39 -23.72
C ALA A 35 14.64 -17.89 -25.13
N PRO A 36 13.67 -17.64 -26.04
CA PRO A 36 13.93 -17.21 -27.41
C PRO A 36 14.66 -15.86 -27.43
N GLY A 37 15.62 -15.73 -28.32
CA GLY A 37 16.44 -14.54 -28.45
C GLY A 37 17.48 -14.33 -27.34
N ARG A 38 17.51 -15.18 -26.31
CA ARG A 38 18.46 -15.07 -25.18
C ARG A 38 19.51 -16.16 -25.23
N LEU A 39 20.71 -15.85 -24.68
CA LEU A 39 21.76 -16.83 -24.51
C LEU A 39 21.38 -17.86 -23.46
N VAL A 40 21.29 -19.13 -23.84
CA VAL A 40 21.19 -20.26 -22.93
C VAL A 40 22.57 -20.86 -22.74
N PRO A 41 23.16 -20.81 -21.54
CA PRO A 41 24.49 -21.38 -21.28
C PRO A 41 24.54 -22.88 -21.56
N ALA A 42 25.63 -23.37 -22.07
CA ALA A 42 25.80 -24.80 -22.38
C ALA A 42 25.68 -25.67 -21.10
N GLU A 43 26.17 -25.18 -19.98
CA GLU A 43 26.05 -25.83 -18.69
C GLU A 43 24.56 -25.95 -18.29
N HIS A 44 23.79 -24.88 -18.44
CA HIS A 44 22.34 -24.90 -18.13
C HIS A 44 21.57 -25.89 -19.04
N ILE A 45 22.02 -26.10 -20.30
CA ILE A 45 21.43 -27.13 -21.17
C ILE A 45 21.82 -28.52 -20.66
N ILE A 46 23.04 -28.72 -20.21
CA ILE A 46 23.50 -30.00 -19.65
C ILE A 46 22.71 -30.34 -18.39
N ASP A 47 22.65 -29.42 -17.45
CA ASP A 47 21.92 -29.59 -16.17
C ASP A 47 20.43 -29.82 -16.39
N GLY A 48 19.81 -29.03 -17.27
CA GLY A 48 18.40 -29.17 -17.60
C GLY A 48 18.05 -30.51 -18.26
N VAL A 49 18.91 -31.05 -19.11
CA VAL A 49 18.65 -32.29 -19.85
C VAL A 49 19.08 -33.55 -19.09
N TYR A 50 20.16 -33.47 -18.29
CA TYR A 50 20.80 -34.64 -17.67
C TYR A 50 20.73 -34.63 -16.14
N GLY A 51 20.47 -33.47 -15.48
CA GLY A 51 20.46 -33.34 -14.03
C GLY A 51 21.80 -33.65 -13.39
N ASP A 52 21.77 -34.25 -12.21
CA ASP A 52 22.96 -34.59 -11.40
C ASP A 52 23.83 -35.69 -11.97
N ALA A 53 23.44 -36.36 -13.07
CA ALA A 53 24.17 -37.48 -13.68
C ALA A 53 24.51 -37.23 -15.16
N PRO A 54 25.26 -36.16 -15.52
CA PRO A 54 25.64 -35.92 -16.92
C PRO A 54 26.59 -37.01 -17.40
N PRO A 55 26.45 -37.47 -18.67
CA PRO A 55 27.36 -38.47 -19.24
C PRO A 55 28.75 -37.86 -19.46
N THR A 56 29.77 -38.71 -19.44
CA THR A 56 31.12 -38.32 -19.78
C THR A 56 31.13 -37.72 -21.19
N GLY A 57 31.50 -36.42 -21.30
CA GLY A 57 31.44 -35.69 -22.58
C GLY A 57 30.09 -35.05 -22.89
N ALA A 58 29.28 -34.71 -21.87
CA ALA A 58 27.96 -34.06 -22.00
C ALA A 58 27.99 -32.83 -22.93
N GLY A 59 29.03 -32.01 -22.90
CA GLY A 59 29.22 -30.88 -23.83
C GLY A 59 29.25 -31.30 -25.31
N ASN A 60 29.95 -32.39 -25.64
CA ASN A 60 29.96 -32.92 -27.02
C ASN A 60 28.58 -33.51 -27.39
N ALA A 61 27.87 -34.10 -26.43
CA ALA A 61 26.52 -34.61 -26.65
C ALA A 61 25.56 -33.45 -26.97
N VAL A 62 25.60 -32.33 -26.24
CA VAL A 62 24.80 -31.13 -26.53
C VAL A 62 25.17 -30.55 -27.90
N GLN A 63 26.47 -30.44 -28.26
CA GLN A 63 26.88 -29.99 -29.58
C GLN A 63 26.30 -30.87 -30.69
N SER A 64 26.31 -32.19 -30.49
CA SER A 64 25.73 -33.14 -31.46
C SER A 64 24.22 -32.97 -31.62
N GLN A 65 23.49 -32.68 -30.49
CA GLN A 65 22.06 -32.40 -30.51
C GLN A 65 21.77 -31.09 -31.27
N ILE A 66 22.53 -30.04 -31.00
CA ILE A 66 22.41 -28.76 -31.69
C ILE A 66 22.71 -28.90 -33.21
N ALA A 67 23.74 -29.64 -33.57
CA ALA A 67 24.03 -29.90 -34.98
C ALA A 67 22.90 -30.71 -35.68
N ARG A 68 22.23 -31.60 -34.93
CA ARG A 68 21.09 -32.34 -35.43
C ARG A 68 19.85 -31.43 -35.58
N LEU A 69 19.62 -30.54 -34.62
CA LEU A 69 18.55 -29.54 -34.70
C LEU A 69 18.73 -28.61 -35.90
N ARG A 70 19.93 -28.07 -36.14
CA ARG A 70 20.22 -27.22 -37.29
C ARG A 70 19.93 -27.91 -38.62
N ARG A 71 20.37 -29.16 -38.77
CA ARG A 71 20.08 -29.94 -39.98
C ARG A 71 18.58 -30.21 -40.19
N MET A 72 17.83 -30.43 -39.11
CA MET A 72 16.39 -30.66 -39.19
C MET A 72 15.60 -29.38 -39.52
N LEU A 73 16.02 -28.27 -38.94
CA LEU A 73 15.39 -26.97 -39.16
C LEU A 73 15.73 -26.35 -40.53
N GLY A 74 16.76 -26.90 -41.24
CA GLY A 74 17.18 -26.40 -42.56
C GLY A 74 17.75 -24.97 -42.57
N ASP A 75 18.04 -24.42 -41.39
CA ASP A 75 18.55 -23.07 -41.22
C ASP A 75 19.63 -23.04 -40.12
N ASP A 76 20.90 -22.95 -40.53
CA ASP A 76 22.04 -22.88 -39.61
C ASP A 76 22.10 -21.54 -38.83
N GLY A 77 21.40 -20.51 -39.29
CA GLY A 77 21.30 -19.21 -38.65
C GLY A 77 20.31 -19.15 -37.49
N LEU A 78 19.35 -20.06 -37.45
CA LEU A 78 18.27 -20.04 -36.45
C LEU A 78 18.76 -20.39 -35.01
N ILE A 79 19.73 -21.31 -34.89
CA ILE A 79 20.40 -21.60 -33.61
C ILE A 79 21.86 -21.17 -33.73
N ARG A 80 22.19 -20.04 -33.12
CA ARG A 80 23.55 -19.48 -33.15
C ARG A 80 24.37 -19.92 -31.94
N SER A 81 25.62 -20.30 -32.20
CA SER A 81 26.61 -20.49 -31.14
C SER A 81 27.16 -19.12 -30.72
N ARG A 82 27.26 -18.90 -29.41
CA ARG A 82 27.88 -17.74 -28.79
C ARG A 82 28.92 -18.22 -27.76
N PRO A 83 29.87 -17.38 -27.33
CA PRO A 83 30.75 -17.76 -26.23
C PRO A 83 29.90 -18.16 -25.00
N GLY A 84 30.09 -19.40 -24.55
CA GLY A 84 29.42 -19.97 -23.39
C GLY A 84 28.06 -20.64 -23.63
N GLY A 85 27.45 -20.61 -24.84
CA GLY A 85 26.16 -21.23 -25.05
C GLY A 85 25.54 -21.06 -26.42
N TYR A 86 24.22 -21.12 -26.49
CA TYR A 86 23.43 -21.08 -27.73
C TYR A 86 22.27 -20.09 -27.62
N VAL A 87 21.92 -19.47 -28.72
CA VAL A 87 20.77 -18.57 -28.88
C VAL A 87 19.88 -19.10 -29.99
N LEU A 88 18.59 -19.23 -29.72
CA LEU A 88 17.56 -19.48 -30.72
C LEU A 88 17.02 -18.12 -31.21
N GLU A 89 17.29 -17.77 -32.46
CA GLU A 89 16.84 -16.52 -33.09
C GLU A 89 15.39 -16.66 -33.55
N ALA A 90 14.47 -16.69 -32.59
CA ALA A 90 13.02 -16.72 -32.80
C ALA A 90 12.37 -15.56 -32.06
N GLY A 91 11.34 -14.99 -32.67
CA GLY A 91 10.52 -13.99 -31.99
C GLY A 91 9.68 -14.61 -30.87
N PRO A 92 9.32 -13.84 -29.83
CA PRO A 92 8.43 -14.35 -28.77
C PRO A 92 7.09 -14.88 -29.32
N ASP A 93 6.51 -14.23 -30.30
CA ASP A 93 5.23 -14.65 -30.94
C ASP A 93 5.36 -15.87 -31.86
N ASP A 94 6.58 -16.26 -32.20
CA ASP A 94 6.83 -17.49 -32.95
C ASP A 94 6.72 -18.75 -32.07
N VAL A 95 6.71 -18.61 -30.75
CA VAL A 95 6.61 -19.69 -29.77
C VAL A 95 5.24 -19.64 -29.08
N ASP A 96 4.47 -20.71 -29.17
CA ASP A 96 3.10 -20.78 -28.65
C ASP A 96 2.98 -20.45 -27.15
N ALA A 97 3.95 -20.86 -26.33
CA ALA A 97 3.94 -20.55 -24.90
C ALA A 97 4.07 -19.05 -24.60
N HIS A 98 4.96 -18.36 -25.28
CA HIS A 98 5.14 -16.91 -25.08
C HIS A 98 3.96 -16.11 -25.67
N ARG A 99 3.42 -16.56 -26.80
CA ARG A 99 2.20 -16.01 -27.38
C ARG A 99 1.01 -16.20 -26.45
N PHE A 100 0.90 -17.37 -25.83
CA PHE A 100 -0.13 -17.64 -24.81
C PHE A 100 0.00 -16.69 -23.61
N GLU A 101 1.21 -16.58 -23.01
CA GLU A 101 1.44 -15.70 -21.87
C GLU A 101 1.06 -14.24 -22.21
N ARG A 102 1.42 -13.75 -23.38
CA ARG A 102 1.08 -12.39 -23.83
C ARG A 102 -0.44 -12.21 -24.01
N LEU A 103 -1.09 -13.10 -24.74
CA LEU A 103 -2.54 -13.02 -24.98
C LEU A 103 -3.35 -13.16 -23.67
N ALA A 104 -2.94 -14.04 -22.76
CA ALA A 104 -3.57 -14.20 -21.45
C ALA A 104 -3.41 -12.94 -20.60
N ALA A 105 -2.22 -12.32 -20.56
CA ALA A 105 -1.99 -11.07 -19.86
C ALA A 105 -2.80 -9.90 -20.45
N GLU A 106 -2.94 -9.83 -21.77
CA GLU A 106 -3.73 -8.81 -22.45
C GLU A 106 -5.24 -9.01 -22.18
N GLY A 107 -5.73 -10.25 -22.28
CA GLY A 107 -7.11 -10.58 -21.94
C GLY A 107 -7.48 -10.25 -20.50
N ARG A 108 -6.57 -10.49 -19.56
CA ARG A 108 -6.75 -10.08 -18.15
C ARG A 108 -6.82 -8.57 -17.99
N ARG A 109 -6.00 -7.81 -18.70
CA ARG A 109 -6.04 -6.34 -18.69
C ARG A 109 -7.38 -5.81 -19.24
N MET A 110 -7.87 -6.40 -20.34
CA MET A 110 -9.18 -6.04 -20.91
C MET A 110 -10.32 -6.38 -19.95
N LEU A 111 -10.26 -7.54 -19.28
CA LEU A 111 -11.22 -7.93 -18.25
C LEU A 111 -11.27 -6.92 -17.10
N ALA A 112 -10.11 -6.50 -16.60
CA ALA A 112 -9.98 -5.50 -15.56
C ALA A 112 -10.47 -4.10 -16.01
N ALA A 113 -10.38 -3.80 -17.31
CA ALA A 113 -10.87 -2.56 -17.91
C ALA A 113 -12.39 -2.60 -18.24
N GLY A 114 -13.07 -3.73 -17.97
CA GLY A 114 -14.51 -3.90 -18.23
C GLY A 114 -14.87 -4.28 -19.69
N ASP A 115 -13.89 -4.49 -20.56
CA ASP A 115 -14.15 -5.02 -21.91
C ASP A 115 -14.26 -6.55 -21.87
N HIS A 116 -15.39 -7.03 -21.37
CA HIS A 116 -15.64 -8.44 -21.17
C HIS A 116 -15.69 -9.24 -22.50
N ARG A 117 -16.20 -8.66 -23.58
CA ARG A 117 -16.26 -9.33 -24.88
C ARG A 117 -14.89 -9.46 -25.53
N GLY A 118 -14.11 -8.40 -25.50
CA GLY A 118 -12.74 -8.42 -26.01
C GLY A 118 -11.87 -9.37 -25.19
N ALA A 119 -11.96 -9.32 -23.86
CA ALA A 119 -11.27 -10.23 -22.94
C ALA A 119 -11.59 -11.70 -23.23
N ALA A 120 -12.89 -12.06 -23.36
CA ALA A 120 -13.31 -13.42 -23.67
C ALA A 120 -12.75 -13.92 -25.02
N GLY A 121 -12.69 -13.03 -26.03
CA GLY A 121 -12.10 -13.34 -27.34
C GLY A 121 -10.63 -13.68 -27.27
N LEU A 122 -9.83 -12.80 -26.63
CA LEU A 122 -8.38 -12.99 -26.48
C LEU A 122 -8.04 -14.20 -25.62
N LEU A 123 -8.77 -14.41 -24.52
CA LEU A 123 -8.52 -15.55 -23.63
C LEU A 123 -8.88 -16.86 -24.29
N ARG A 124 -9.92 -16.94 -25.14
CA ARG A 124 -10.21 -18.11 -25.97
C ARG A 124 -9.11 -18.36 -27.01
N GLU A 125 -8.59 -17.31 -27.65
CA GLU A 125 -7.45 -17.43 -28.58
C GLU A 125 -6.22 -17.97 -27.83
N ALA A 126 -5.91 -17.44 -26.65
CA ALA A 126 -4.81 -17.89 -25.81
C ALA A 126 -4.95 -19.38 -25.44
N LEU A 127 -6.11 -19.77 -24.92
CA LEU A 127 -6.40 -21.15 -24.53
C LEU A 127 -6.40 -22.11 -25.73
N GLY A 128 -6.80 -21.64 -26.91
CA GLY A 128 -6.77 -22.40 -28.15
C GLY A 128 -5.37 -22.76 -28.65
N LEU A 129 -4.30 -22.16 -28.09
CA LEU A 129 -2.93 -22.55 -28.41
C LEU A 129 -2.50 -23.89 -27.74
N TRP A 130 -3.25 -24.34 -26.75
CA TRP A 130 -2.98 -25.59 -26.05
C TRP A 130 -3.47 -26.80 -26.85
N ARG A 131 -2.55 -27.71 -27.15
CA ARG A 131 -2.83 -28.98 -27.87
C ARG A 131 -2.82 -30.20 -26.96
N GLY A 132 -2.38 -30.02 -25.68
CA GLY A 132 -2.26 -31.09 -24.69
C GLY A 132 -1.50 -30.58 -23.44
N PRO A 133 -1.01 -31.48 -22.57
CA PRO A 133 -0.12 -31.12 -21.48
C PRO A 133 1.15 -30.48 -22.04
N ALA A 134 1.61 -29.37 -21.47
CA ALA A 134 2.83 -28.72 -21.91
C ALA A 134 4.03 -29.67 -21.84
N LEU A 135 4.91 -29.62 -22.84
CA LEU A 135 6.14 -30.42 -22.90
C LEU A 135 5.89 -31.94 -22.79
N ALA A 136 4.76 -32.41 -23.31
CA ALA A 136 4.27 -33.81 -23.12
C ALA A 136 5.28 -34.89 -23.59
N ASP A 137 6.15 -34.58 -24.52
CA ASP A 137 7.09 -35.49 -25.17
C ASP A 137 8.57 -35.24 -24.84
N VAL A 138 8.85 -34.34 -23.89
CA VAL A 138 10.23 -34.00 -23.49
C VAL A 138 10.83 -35.04 -22.54
N GLY A 139 10.00 -35.91 -21.94
CA GLY A 139 10.42 -36.96 -21.01
C GLY A 139 10.75 -36.45 -19.61
N PRO A 140 11.42 -37.25 -18.78
CA PRO A 140 11.73 -36.87 -17.38
C PRO A 140 12.95 -35.93 -17.29
N ALA A 141 12.98 -34.89 -18.13
CA ALA A 141 14.07 -33.91 -18.08
C ALA A 141 13.92 -33.03 -16.83
N PRO A 142 14.97 -32.80 -16.02
CA PRO A 142 14.89 -32.11 -14.73
C PRO A 142 14.25 -30.71 -14.81
N PHE A 143 14.50 -29.94 -15.88
CA PHE A 143 13.91 -28.61 -16.06
C PHE A 143 12.40 -28.64 -16.33
N ALA A 144 11.83 -29.77 -16.81
CA ALA A 144 10.49 -29.81 -17.35
C ALA A 144 9.40 -29.70 -16.27
N ALA A 145 9.58 -30.36 -15.12
CA ALA A 145 8.56 -30.44 -14.06
C ALA A 145 8.13 -29.05 -13.56
N ALA A 146 9.06 -28.18 -13.20
CA ALA A 146 8.74 -26.82 -12.73
C ALA A 146 8.10 -25.95 -13.82
N ARG A 147 8.51 -26.14 -15.08
CA ARG A 147 7.95 -25.39 -16.22
C ARG A 147 6.54 -25.86 -16.57
N ILE A 148 6.30 -27.18 -16.53
CA ILE A 148 4.96 -27.76 -16.72
C ILE A 148 3.99 -27.23 -15.63
N ALA A 149 4.40 -27.28 -14.36
CA ALA A 149 3.58 -26.79 -13.25
C ALA A 149 3.22 -25.31 -13.44
N ARG A 150 4.19 -24.46 -13.76
CA ARG A 150 3.97 -23.02 -14.03
C ARG A 150 3.02 -22.78 -15.21
N LEU A 151 3.25 -23.45 -16.34
CA LEU A 151 2.39 -23.28 -17.52
C LEU A 151 0.97 -23.79 -17.26
N SER A 152 0.82 -24.88 -16.52
CA SER A 152 -0.50 -25.41 -16.13
C SER A 152 -1.26 -24.46 -15.22
N GLU A 153 -0.60 -23.83 -14.25
CA GLU A 153 -1.22 -22.80 -13.40
C GLU A 153 -1.62 -21.55 -14.19
N LEU A 154 -0.79 -21.10 -15.13
CA LEU A 154 -1.13 -20.00 -16.03
C LEU A 154 -2.33 -20.33 -16.93
N ARG A 155 -2.43 -21.59 -17.41
CA ARG A 155 -3.59 -22.06 -18.15
C ARG A 155 -4.86 -22.01 -17.31
N LEU A 156 -4.80 -22.52 -16.07
CA LEU A 156 -5.94 -22.50 -15.16
C LEU A 156 -6.39 -21.07 -14.85
N ALA A 157 -5.45 -20.18 -14.55
CA ALA A 157 -5.75 -18.75 -14.32
C ALA A 157 -6.38 -18.07 -15.56
N ALA A 158 -5.91 -18.37 -16.77
CA ALA A 158 -6.51 -17.85 -18.00
C ALA A 158 -7.91 -18.43 -18.24
N THR A 159 -8.17 -19.68 -17.82
CA THR A 159 -9.50 -20.30 -17.88
C THR A 159 -10.46 -19.61 -16.91
N GLU A 160 -10.04 -19.36 -15.67
CA GLU A 160 -10.83 -18.60 -14.68
C GLU A 160 -11.15 -17.18 -15.19
N ASP A 161 -10.18 -16.48 -15.78
CA ASP A 161 -10.36 -15.13 -16.31
C ASP A 161 -11.33 -15.13 -17.53
N ARG A 162 -11.27 -16.17 -18.40
CA ARG A 162 -12.23 -16.34 -19.50
C ARG A 162 -13.64 -16.58 -18.99
N ILE A 163 -13.78 -17.48 -18.01
CA ILE A 163 -15.09 -17.77 -17.39
C ILE A 163 -15.67 -16.51 -16.75
N GLU A 164 -14.84 -15.70 -16.10
CA GLU A 164 -15.26 -14.40 -15.53
C GLU A 164 -15.80 -13.45 -16.61
N ALA A 165 -15.08 -13.37 -17.73
CA ALA A 165 -15.50 -12.56 -18.88
C ALA A 165 -16.81 -13.08 -19.48
N ASP A 166 -16.96 -14.40 -19.63
CA ASP A 166 -18.15 -15.04 -20.19
C ASP A 166 -19.37 -14.87 -19.27
N LEU A 167 -19.19 -15.00 -17.94
CA LEU A 167 -20.23 -14.70 -16.95
C LEU A 167 -20.70 -13.24 -17.04
N ALA A 168 -19.78 -12.30 -17.19
CA ALA A 168 -20.09 -10.88 -17.32
C ALA A 168 -20.84 -10.56 -18.63
N VAL A 169 -20.63 -11.34 -19.69
CA VAL A 169 -21.37 -11.22 -20.97
C VAL A 169 -22.75 -11.90 -20.94
N GLY A 170 -23.01 -12.74 -19.92
CA GLY A 170 -24.30 -13.40 -19.74
C GLY A 170 -24.35 -14.88 -20.17
N GLU A 171 -23.24 -15.50 -20.46
CA GLU A 171 -23.12 -16.88 -20.97
C GLU A 171 -23.23 -17.95 -19.86
N HIS A 172 -24.11 -17.75 -18.86
CA HIS A 172 -24.08 -18.55 -17.62
C HIS A 172 -24.43 -20.02 -17.82
N ARG A 173 -25.46 -20.34 -18.65
CA ARG A 173 -25.97 -21.72 -18.78
C ARG A 173 -24.97 -22.65 -19.43
N GLY A 174 -24.20 -22.15 -20.38
CA GLY A 174 -23.18 -22.91 -21.08
C GLY A 174 -21.96 -23.24 -20.23
N LEU A 175 -21.73 -22.46 -19.18
CA LEU A 175 -20.53 -22.57 -18.31
C LEU A 175 -20.71 -23.55 -17.16
N VAL A 176 -21.96 -23.88 -16.77
CA VAL A 176 -22.19 -24.76 -15.60
C VAL A 176 -21.51 -26.12 -15.75
N PRO A 177 -21.65 -26.91 -16.87
CA PRO A 177 -20.99 -28.20 -16.99
C PRO A 177 -19.45 -28.10 -16.95
N GLU A 178 -18.88 -27.10 -17.62
CA GLU A 178 -17.43 -26.86 -17.61
C GLU A 178 -16.92 -26.52 -16.19
N LEU A 179 -17.65 -25.67 -15.45
CA LEU A 179 -17.32 -25.32 -14.08
C LEU A 179 -17.45 -26.51 -13.12
N GLU A 180 -18.44 -27.38 -13.30
CA GLU A 180 -18.59 -28.61 -12.53
C GLU A 180 -17.39 -29.55 -12.72
N GLU A 181 -16.91 -29.72 -13.97
CA GLU A 181 -15.70 -30.49 -14.28
C GLU A 181 -14.43 -29.86 -13.67
N LEU A 182 -14.27 -28.54 -13.78
CA LEU A 182 -13.13 -27.83 -13.24
C LEU A 182 -13.09 -27.86 -11.70
N VAL A 183 -14.23 -27.69 -11.04
CA VAL A 183 -14.36 -27.82 -9.59
C VAL A 183 -14.04 -29.24 -9.12
N ALA A 184 -14.44 -30.28 -9.86
CA ALA A 184 -14.08 -31.64 -9.54
C ALA A 184 -12.58 -31.92 -9.71
N ALA A 185 -11.94 -31.32 -10.72
CA ALA A 185 -10.49 -31.41 -10.95
C ALA A 185 -9.65 -30.60 -9.95
N HIS A 186 -10.20 -29.50 -9.43
CA HIS A 186 -9.53 -28.57 -8.52
C HIS A 186 -10.38 -28.28 -7.26
N PRO A 187 -10.55 -29.26 -6.36
CA PRO A 187 -11.55 -29.23 -5.29
C PRO A 187 -11.34 -28.08 -4.26
N VAL A 188 -10.12 -27.61 -4.07
CA VAL A 188 -9.78 -26.54 -3.12
C VAL A 188 -9.68 -25.15 -3.78
N ARG A 189 -10.00 -25.02 -5.09
CA ARG A 189 -9.93 -23.75 -5.82
C ARG A 189 -11.23 -22.96 -5.63
N GLU A 190 -11.23 -22.04 -4.68
CA GLU A 190 -12.41 -21.27 -4.27
C GLU A 190 -12.97 -20.37 -5.38
N ARG A 191 -12.11 -19.77 -6.23
CA ARG A 191 -12.55 -18.90 -7.33
C ARG A 191 -13.44 -19.63 -8.33
N LEU A 192 -13.10 -20.87 -8.70
CA LEU A 192 -13.95 -21.71 -9.56
C LEU A 192 -15.31 -22.01 -8.92
N ARG A 193 -15.35 -22.25 -7.60
CA ARG A 193 -16.60 -22.46 -6.88
C ARG A 193 -17.44 -21.20 -6.79
N ALA A 194 -16.84 -20.05 -6.58
CA ALA A 194 -17.54 -18.76 -6.62
C ALA A 194 -18.15 -18.48 -8.02
N GLN A 195 -17.41 -18.82 -9.08
CA GLN A 195 -17.89 -18.72 -10.46
C GLN A 195 -19.04 -19.71 -10.72
N LEU A 196 -18.96 -20.97 -10.26
CA LEU A 196 -20.02 -21.97 -10.36
C LEU A 196 -21.29 -21.50 -9.63
N MET A 197 -21.15 -20.98 -8.40
CA MET A 197 -22.29 -20.44 -7.64
C MET A 197 -23.01 -19.33 -8.40
N ARG A 198 -22.26 -18.40 -9.01
CA ARG A 198 -22.82 -17.31 -9.82
C ARG A 198 -23.51 -17.83 -11.08
N ALA A 199 -22.90 -18.80 -11.78
CA ALA A 199 -23.47 -19.42 -12.96
C ALA A 199 -24.78 -20.16 -12.64
N LEU A 200 -24.82 -20.95 -11.56
CA LEU A 200 -26.01 -21.66 -11.07
C LEU A 200 -27.11 -20.67 -10.68
N ALA A 201 -26.81 -19.67 -9.87
CA ALA A 201 -27.78 -18.68 -9.42
C ALA A 201 -28.37 -17.89 -10.61
N ALA A 202 -27.56 -17.46 -11.57
CA ALA A 202 -28.00 -16.78 -12.78
C ALA A 202 -28.81 -17.69 -13.71
N SER A 203 -28.64 -19.02 -13.58
CA SER A 203 -29.43 -20.03 -14.29
C SER A 203 -30.73 -20.42 -13.57
N GLY A 204 -31.04 -19.81 -12.41
CA GLY A 204 -32.21 -20.12 -11.59
C GLY A 204 -32.04 -21.34 -10.66
N ARG A 205 -30.83 -21.90 -10.55
CA ARG A 205 -30.49 -23.07 -9.70
C ARG A 205 -29.94 -22.64 -8.35
N GLN A 206 -30.69 -21.78 -7.64
CA GLN A 206 -30.21 -21.11 -6.38
C GLN A 206 -29.90 -22.10 -5.27
N THR A 207 -30.69 -23.19 -5.14
CA THR A 207 -30.46 -24.22 -4.11
C THR A 207 -29.09 -24.86 -4.30
N GLU A 208 -28.76 -25.27 -5.52
CA GLU A 208 -27.49 -25.91 -5.86
C GLU A 208 -26.28 -24.97 -5.69
N ALA A 209 -26.49 -23.66 -5.95
CA ALA A 209 -25.48 -22.65 -5.66
C ALA A 209 -25.17 -22.58 -4.15
N LEU A 210 -26.18 -22.64 -3.28
CA LEU A 210 -26.00 -22.64 -1.83
C LEU A 210 -25.38 -23.94 -1.31
N GLU A 211 -25.74 -25.09 -1.91
CA GLU A 211 -25.11 -26.39 -1.62
C GLU A 211 -23.62 -26.37 -1.97
N THR A 212 -23.25 -25.79 -3.13
CA THR A 212 -21.85 -25.63 -3.56
C THR A 212 -21.01 -24.87 -2.52
N TYR A 213 -21.58 -23.85 -1.89
CA TYR A 213 -20.91 -23.13 -0.79
C TYR A 213 -20.77 -23.98 0.47
N ALA A 214 -21.84 -24.69 0.86
CA ALA A 214 -21.82 -25.54 2.05
C ALA A 214 -20.80 -26.69 1.92
N ASP A 215 -20.67 -27.24 0.71
CA ASP A 215 -19.69 -28.27 0.39
C ASP A 215 -18.26 -27.73 0.49
N MET A 216 -17.99 -26.56 -0.11
CA MET A 216 -16.67 -25.96 -0.02
C MET A 216 -16.26 -25.62 1.41
N ARG A 217 -17.19 -25.08 2.19
CA ARG A 217 -16.95 -24.80 3.59
C ARG A 217 -16.57 -26.05 4.39
N ARG A 218 -17.21 -27.20 4.10
CA ARG A 218 -16.84 -28.50 4.68
C ARG A 218 -15.44 -28.93 4.25
N VAL A 219 -15.15 -28.90 2.95
CA VAL A 219 -13.84 -29.27 2.41
C VAL A 219 -12.73 -28.40 3.01
N LEU A 220 -12.94 -27.08 3.10
CA LEU A 220 -11.95 -26.17 3.70
C LEU A 220 -11.76 -26.45 5.19
N ALA A 221 -12.85 -26.72 5.93
CA ALA A 221 -12.77 -27.05 7.36
C ALA A 221 -12.07 -28.39 7.61
N ASP A 222 -12.40 -29.41 6.81
CA ASP A 222 -11.92 -30.79 7.02
C ASP A 222 -10.48 -31.00 6.51
N GLU A 223 -10.12 -30.39 5.37
CA GLU A 223 -8.80 -30.59 4.73
C GLU A 223 -7.77 -29.52 5.11
N LEU A 224 -8.19 -28.27 5.33
CA LEU A 224 -7.29 -27.14 5.52
C LEU A 224 -7.50 -26.40 6.86
N GLY A 225 -8.59 -26.70 7.59
CA GLY A 225 -8.93 -25.98 8.82
C GLY A 225 -9.18 -24.49 8.60
N ALA A 226 -9.61 -24.10 7.39
CA ALA A 226 -9.77 -22.72 6.95
C ALA A 226 -11.24 -22.35 6.73
N ASP A 227 -11.56 -21.08 6.92
CA ASP A 227 -12.85 -20.50 6.50
C ASP A 227 -12.79 -20.08 5.01
N PRO A 228 -13.96 -20.06 4.31
CA PRO A 228 -14.05 -19.59 2.94
C PRO A 228 -13.49 -18.19 2.71
N SER A 229 -12.83 -17.97 1.56
CA SER A 229 -12.31 -16.68 1.16
C SER A 229 -13.39 -15.58 1.09
N ALA A 230 -12.97 -14.32 1.17
CA ALA A 230 -13.88 -13.18 1.06
C ALA A 230 -14.66 -13.16 -0.28
N GLU A 231 -14.04 -13.64 -1.37
CA GLU A 231 -14.67 -13.74 -2.69
C GLU A 231 -15.79 -14.78 -2.70
N LEU A 232 -15.55 -15.98 -2.18
CA LEU A 232 -16.55 -17.05 -2.10
C LEU A 232 -17.68 -16.66 -1.13
N ALA A 233 -17.37 -16.04 0.00
CA ALA A 233 -18.36 -15.53 0.95
C ALA A 233 -19.22 -14.40 0.34
N ALA A 234 -18.65 -13.53 -0.48
CA ALA A 234 -19.38 -12.48 -1.20
C ALA A 234 -20.33 -13.09 -2.25
N ALA A 235 -19.88 -14.10 -3.01
CA ALA A 235 -20.73 -14.83 -3.95
C ALA A 235 -21.92 -15.47 -3.22
N HIS A 236 -21.69 -16.09 -2.06
CA HIS A 236 -22.75 -16.67 -1.23
C HIS A 236 -23.78 -15.63 -0.78
N LEU A 237 -23.33 -14.47 -0.27
CA LEU A 237 -24.21 -13.38 0.13
C LEU A 237 -25.01 -12.81 -1.05
N ALA A 238 -24.43 -12.71 -2.23
CA ALA A 238 -25.11 -12.25 -3.44
C ALA A 238 -26.25 -13.22 -3.83
N VAL A 239 -25.98 -14.54 -3.77
CA VAL A 239 -26.98 -15.59 -4.03
C VAL A 239 -28.12 -15.52 -2.99
N LEU A 240 -27.82 -15.37 -1.69
CA LEU A 240 -28.83 -15.24 -0.64
C LEU A 240 -29.73 -14.00 -0.81
N ARG A 241 -29.18 -12.90 -1.32
CA ARG A 241 -29.91 -11.65 -1.56
C ARG A 241 -30.68 -11.63 -2.87
N GLY A 242 -30.62 -12.70 -3.66
CA GLY A 242 -31.23 -12.75 -5.00
C GLY A 242 -30.61 -11.76 -5.99
N GLN A 243 -29.41 -11.22 -5.68
CA GLN A 243 -28.67 -10.30 -6.54
C GLN A 243 -27.90 -11.11 -7.59
N THR A 244 -28.62 -11.62 -8.58
CA THR A 244 -28.02 -12.30 -9.75
C THR A 244 -27.58 -11.30 -10.82
N GLY A 245 -27.54 -10.00 -10.48
CA GLY A 245 -27.31 -8.88 -11.40
C GLY A 245 -25.94 -8.86 -12.02
N LEU A 246 -25.83 -9.48 -13.17
CA LEU A 246 -24.89 -9.14 -14.24
C LEU A 246 -25.60 -8.11 -15.11
N GLY A 247 -25.12 -6.89 -15.10
CA GLY A 247 -25.42 -5.74 -15.94
C GLY A 247 -26.69 -5.73 -16.77
N GLU A 248 -27.71 -4.99 -16.36
CA GLU A 248 -28.67 -4.41 -17.27
C GLU A 248 -28.46 -2.90 -17.35
N HIS A 249 -27.79 -2.48 -18.41
CA HIS A 249 -28.01 -1.18 -19.00
C HIS A 249 -28.91 -1.37 -20.21
N SER A 250 -30.21 -1.11 -20.05
CA SER A 250 -31.07 -0.64 -21.12
C SER A 250 -32.47 -0.31 -20.61
N GLY A 251 -32.82 0.97 -20.61
CA GLY A 251 -34.06 1.51 -21.16
C GLY A 251 -35.32 1.51 -20.31
N LEU A 252 -35.66 2.69 -19.78
CA LEU A 252 -36.98 3.31 -19.75
C LEU A 252 -38.19 2.58 -19.11
N GLY A 253 -38.76 3.20 -18.08
CA GLY A 253 -40.15 2.96 -17.65
C GLY A 253 -40.44 3.45 -16.23
N GLU A 254 -41.24 4.52 -16.19
CA GLU A 254 -41.66 5.29 -15.01
C GLU A 254 -42.56 4.57 -14.00
N HIS A 255 -42.39 5.01 -12.74
CA HIS A 255 -43.40 5.33 -11.66
C HIS A 255 -43.97 4.22 -10.77
N PRO A 256 -44.55 4.68 -9.59
CA PRO A 256 -43.91 5.36 -8.43
C PRO A 256 -44.26 4.72 -7.07
N GLY A 257 -43.44 5.06 -6.06
CA GLY A 257 -43.90 5.25 -4.69
C GLY A 257 -43.98 4.03 -3.78
N LEU A 258 -43.13 4.05 -2.78
CA LEU A 258 -43.49 4.01 -1.36
C LEU A 258 -42.23 4.03 -0.46
N ARG A 259 -42.21 4.97 0.38
CA ARG A 259 -41.54 5.26 1.67
C ARG A 259 -40.41 4.37 2.17
N ALA A 260 -39.37 5.13 2.53
CA ALA A 260 -38.19 4.85 3.32
C ALA A 260 -38.48 4.09 4.62
N GLU A 261 -37.57 3.16 4.94
CA GLU A 261 -37.07 2.96 6.29
C GLU A 261 -35.55 2.77 6.23
N ALA A 262 -34.87 3.45 7.16
CA ALA A 262 -33.45 3.61 7.25
C ALA A 262 -32.75 2.28 7.59
N GLY A 263 -31.97 1.77 6.65
CA GLY A 263 -30.96 0.74 6.87
C GLY A 263 -29.59 1.33 6.59
N GLY A 264 -28.81 1.59 7.64
CA GLY A 264 -27.47 2.17 7.54
C GLY A 264 -26.56 1.31 6.69
N GLU A 265 -26.07 1.86 5.59
CA GLU A 265 -24.94 1.33 4.84
C GLU A 265 -23.72 1.27 5.75
N ARG A 266 -23.21 0.07 5.98
CA ARG A 266 -21.85 -0.11 6.49
C ARG A 266 -20.90 0.50 5.47
N PRO A 267 -20.10 1.50 5.83
CA PRO A 267 -19.13 2.06 4.90
C PRO A 267 -18.14 0.97 4.48
N ALA A 268 -17.89 0.89 3.18
CA ALA A 268 -16.81 0.11 2.61
C ALA A 268 -15.50 0.42 3.37
N ARG A 269 -14.78 -0.60 3.79
CA ARG A 269 -13.45 -0.45 4.39
C ARG A 269 -12.58 0.36 3.44
N PRO A 270 -11.89 1.41 3.89
CA PRO A 270 -10.91 2.08 3.08
C PRO A 270 -9.79 1.08 2.75
N SER A 271 -9.55 0.86 1.48
CA SER A 271 -8.37 0.18 0.98
C SER A 271 -7.14 1.01 1.36
N GLY A 272 -6.47 0.64 2.47
CA GLY A 272 -5.26 1.32 2.95
C GLY A 272 -5.05 1.31 4.46
N GLY A 273 -5.99 0.81 5.28
CA GLY A 273 -5.74 0.58 6.70
C GLY A 273 -5.14 -0.81 6.92
N ALA A 274 -4.02 -0.91 7.63
CA ALA A 274 -3.47 -2.18 8.06
C ALA A 274 -4.52 -2.90 8.91
N GLY A 275 -5.21 -3.89 8.33
CA GLY A 275 -6.15 -4.74 9.04
C GLY A 275 -5.43 -5.51 10.14
N VAL A 276 -6.18 -5.99 11.13
CA VAL A 276 -5.63 -6.88 12.15
C VAL A 276 -5.01 -8.09 11.44
N PRO A 277 -3.74 -8.44 11.71
CA PRO A 277 -3.12 -9.62 11.13
C PRO A 277 -3.97 -10.87 11.41
N VAL A 278 -4.21 -11.68 10.38
CA VAL A 278 -4.93 -12.94 10.54
C VAL A 278 -3.91 -14.03 10.83
N PRO A 279 -3.92 -14.60 12.03
CA PRO A 279 -2.97 -15.64 12.37
C PRO A 279 -3.27 -16.95 11.62
N LEU A 280 -2.23 -17.64 11.17
CA LEU A 280 -2.34 -18.92 10.45
C LEU A 280 -2.77 -20.09 11.35
N THR A 281 -2.65 -19.95 12.68
CA THR A 281 -2.96 -21.02 13.66
C THR A 281 -3.81 -20.48 14.80
N GLY A 282 -4.63 -21.32 15.42
CA GLY A 282 -5.40 -20.98 16.61
C GLY A 282 -4.52 -20.57 17.80
N ILE A 283 -5.06 -19.78 18.71
CA ILE A 283 -4.40 -19.52 19.99
C ILE A 283 -4.65 -20.70 20.95
N VAL A 284 -3.62 -21.16 21.66
CA VAL A 284 -3.70 -22.32 22.53
C VAL A 284 -3.68 -21.87 24.00
N GLY A 285 -4.68 -22.28 24.78
CA GLY A 285 -4.72 -22.14 26.24
C GLY A 285 -4.78 -20.73 26.78
N ARG A 286 -5.40 -19.80 26.04
CA ARG A 286 -5.51 -18.37 26.35
C ARG A 286 -6.95 -17.83 26.36
N ASP A 287 -7.94 -18.72 26.31
CA ASP A 287 -9.34 -18.30 26.18
C ASP A 287 -9.78 -17.39 27.31
N ASP A 288 -9.46 -17.72 28.57
CA ASP A 288 -9.77 -16.91 29.76
C ASP A 288 -9.08 -15.54 29.73
N GLU A 289 -7.83 -15.48 29.18
CA GLU A 289 -7.10 -14.23 29.06
C GLU A 289 -7.68 -13.35 27.94
N VAL A 290 -8.10 -13.94 26.83
CA VAL A 290 -8.81 -13.23 25.75
C VAL A 290 -10.11 -12.64 26.29
N GLU A 291 -10.93 -13.41 27.00
CA GLU A 291 -12.17 -12.91 27.63
C GLU A 291 -11.89 -11.81 28.65
N ARG A 292 -10.90 -11.99 29.51
CA ARG A 292 -10.50 -11.00 30.52
C ARG A 292 -10.05 -9.69 29.87
N VAL A 293 -9.19 -9.74 28.85
CA VAL A 293 -8.68 -8.55 28.14
C VAL A 293 -9.82 -7.86 27.38
N THR A 294 -10.68 -8.63 26.74
CA THR A 294 -11.89 -8.11 26.07
C THR A 294 -12.80 -7.38 27.07
N GLY A 295 -13.02 -7.95 28.24
CA GLY A 295 -13.79 -7.33 29.30
C GLY A 295 -13.12 -6.07 29.89
N LEU A 296 -11.78 -6.01 29.93
CA LEU A 296 -11.05 -4.82 30.35
C LEU A 296 -11.12 -3.70 29.31
N ILE A 297 -10.98 -4.00 28.02
CA ILE A 297 -11.14 -3.02 26.93
C ILE A 297 -12.57 -2.41 26.95
N ALA A 298 -13.58 -3.17 27.33
CA ALA A 298 -14.93 -2.63 27.49
C ALA A 298 -15.04 -1.58 28.61
N ARG A 299 -14.25 -1.69 29.68
CA ARG A 299 -14.31 -0.83 30.89
C ARG A 299 -13.21 0.24 30.94
N HIS A 300 -12.05 -0.02 30.36
CA HIS A 300 -10.88 0.85 30.37
C HIS A 300 -10.57 1.32 28.95
N ARG A 301 -10.11 2.56 28.83
CA ARG A 301 -9.76 3.14 27.54
C ARG A 301 -8.32 2.89 27.13
N LEU A 302 -7.46 2.47 28.06
CA LEU A 302 -6.08 2.04 27.84
C LEU A 302 -5.85 0.74 28.58
N VAL A 303 -5.48 -0.30 27.85
CA VAL A 303 -5.10 -1.60 28.37
C VAL A 303 -3.71 -1.93 27.83
N THR A 304 -2.76 -2.26 28.71
CA THR A 304 -1.39 -2.61 28.32
C THR A 304 -1.09 -4.05 28.73
N LEU A 305 -0.78 -4.88 27.72
CA LEU A 305 -0.30 -6.24 27.91
C LEU A 305 1.20 -6.20 28.18
N THR A 306 1.60 -6.56 29.41
CA THR A 306 3.02 -6.57 29.80
C THR A 306 3.55 -7.98 29.96
N GLY A 307 4.84 -8.17 29.78
CA GLY A 307 5.49 -9.45 29.99
C GLY A 307 6.76 -9.66 29.14
N PRO A 308 7.50 -10.76 29.37
CA PRO A 308 8.73 -11.03 28.66
C PRO A 308 8.53 -11.21 27.16
N GLY A 309 9.63 -11.11 26.39
CA GLY A 309 9.64 -11.46 24.98
C GLY A 309 9.21 -12.93 24.79
N GLY A 310 8.48 -13.21 23.71
CA GLY A 310 8.07 -14.58 23.38
C GLY A 310 6.94 -15.17 24.22
N VAL A 311 6.38 -14.43 25.20
CA VAL A 311 5.24 -14.89 26.03
C VAL A 311 3.90 -14.88 25.28
N GLY A 312 3.84 -14.27 24.11
CA GLY A 312 2.63 -14.23 23.25
C GLY A 312 1.76 -12.99 23.40
N LYS A 313 2.32 -11.84 23.84
CA LYS A 313 1.59 -10.55 23.93
C LYS A 313 0.93 -10.13 22.62
N THR A 314 1.71 -10.08 21.54
CA THR A 314 1.25 -9.73 20.18
C THR A 314 0.15 -10.69 19.73
N ARG A 315 0.34 -11.99 19.96
CA ARG A 315 -0.65 -13.01 19.61
C ARG A 315 -1.97 -12.83 20.35
N LEU A 316 -1.91 -12.56 21.65
CA LEU A 316 -3.09 -12.25 22.48
C LEU A 316 -3.78 -10.96 22.02
N ALA A 317 -3.00 -9.90 21.73
CA ALA A 317 -3.53 -8.63 21.23
C ALA A 317 -4.25 -8.81 19.88
N THR A 318 -3.67 -9.57 18.96
CA THR A 318 -4.24 -9.88 17.65
C THR A 318 -5.56 -10.64 17.77
N GLU A 319 -5.62 -11.65 18.63
CA GLU A 319 -6.83 -12.44 18.89
C GLU A 319 -7.96 -11.59 19.48
N VAL A 320 -7.62 -10.78 20.49
CA VAL A 320 -8.57 -9.85 21.11
C VAL A 320 -9.08 -8.82 20.11
N ALA A 321 -8.18 -8.28 19.29
CA ALA A 321 -8.50 -7.31 18.25
C ALA A 321 -9.46 -7.89 17.19
N GLY A 322 -9.21 -9.14 16.77
CA GLY A 322 -10.06 -9.84 15.79
C GLY A 322 -11.49 -10.12 16.30
N ARG A 323 -11.67 -10.25 17.62
CA ARG A 323 -12.98 -10.48 18.24
C ARG A 323 -13.77 -9.20 18.55
N GLN A 324 -13.16 -8.01 18.40
CA GLN A 324 -13.84 -6.75 18.71
C GLN A 324 -14.86 -6.36 17.63
N PRO A 325 -16.10 -6.03 18.01
CA PRO A 325 -17.06 -5.43 17.07
C PRO A 325 -16.67 -3.98 16.79
N GLY A 326 -16.42 -3.62 15.55
CA GLY A 326 -16.15 -2.23 15.17
C GLY A 326 -14.84 -2.04 14.42
N GLU A 327 -14.43 -0.78 14.28
CA GLU A 327 -13.18 -0.42 13.62
C GLU A 327 -11.97 -0.71 14.50
N THR A 328 -11.04 -1.48 13.99
CA THR A 328 -9.80 -1.81 14.67
C THR A 328 -8.62 -1.53 13.75
N TYR A 329 -7.62 -0.83 14.27
CA TYR A 329 -6.35 -0.55 13.60
C TYR A 329 -5.21 -1.20 14.36
N PHE A 330 -4.29 -1.83 13.64
CA PHE A 330 -3.14 -2.52 14.22
C PHE A 330 -1.85 -1.85 13.76
N ALA A 331 -1.16 -1.16 14.68
CA ALA A 331 0.09 -0.47 14.45
C ALA A 331 1.28 -1.28 15.03
N GLU A 332 2.10 -1.82 14.15
CA GLU A 332 3.35 -2.49 14.53
C GLU A 332 4.47 -1.43 14.64
N LEU A 333 4.88 -1.11 15.86
CA LEU A 333 5.88 -0.06 16.11
C LEU A 333 7.34 -0.55 15.92
N ALA A 334 7.57 -1.85 15.87
CA ALA A 334 8.92 -2.44 15.80
C ALA A 334 9.78 -1.96 14.61
N ALA A 335 9.14 -1.57 13.50
CA ALA A 335 9.82 -1.10 12.29
C ALA A 335 9.96 0.43 12.23
N HIS A 336 9.38 1.16 13.17
CA HIS A 336 9.29 2.62 13.15
C HIS A 336 10.07 3.24 14.32
N PRO A 337 10.91 4.25 14.07
CA PRO A 337 11.59 4.98 15.15
C PRO A 337 10.65 5.92 15.91
N ASP A 338 9.58 6.39 15.26
CA ASP A 338 8.62 7.36 15.77
C ASP A 338 7.19 6.82 15.71
N VAL A 339 6.39 7.10 16.73
CA VAL A 339 5.02 6.61 16.88
C VAL A 339 4.03 7.32 15.95
N LEU A 340 4.13 8.64 15.81
CA LEU A 340 3.17 9.43 15.03
C LEU A 340 3.15 9.06 13.55
N PRO A 341 4.29 8.95 12.85
CA PRO A 341 4.31 8.47 11.46
C PRO A 341 3.73 7.07 11.30
N ALA A 342 4.08 6.14 12.21
CA ALA A 342 3.53 4.79 12.19
C ALA A 342 2.00 4.76 12.29
N LEU A 343 1.43 5.61 13.14
CA LEU A 343 -0.01 5.74 13.29
C LEU A 343 -0.69 6.36 12.07
N LEU A 344 -0.09 7.39 11.46
CA LEU A 344 -0.60 7.99 10.24
C LEU A 344 -0.65 6.96 9.10
N ASP A 345 0.41 6.18 8.94
CA ASP A 345 0.47 5.10 7.96
C ASP A 345 -0.57 4.00 8.23
N THR A 346 -0.68 3.57 9.47
CA THR A 346 -1.65 2.54 9.89
C THR A 346 -3.09 2.97 9.61
N LEU A 347 -3.43 4.24 9.81
CA LEU A 347 -4.74 4.79 9.52
C LEU A 347 -4.91 5.21 8.05
N GLY A 348 -3.89 5.06 7.21
CA GLY A 348 -3.91 5.47 5.81
C GLY A 348 -4.03 7.00 5.63
N LEU A 349 -3.56 7.77 6.62
CA LEU A 349 -3.64 9.23 6.63
C LEU A 349 -2.46 9.81 5.87
N ARG A 350 -2.75 10.36 4.70
CA ARG A 350 -1.76 10.96 3.82
C ARG A 350 -1.64 12.46 4.09
N ASP A 351 -0.43 12.97 4.11
CA ASP A 351 -0.19 14.42 4.05
C ASP A 351 -0.55 14.91 2.64
N GLY A 352 -0.96 16.16 2.47
CA GLY A 352 -1.10 16.72 1.12
C GLY A 352 0.17 16.51 0.31
N GLY A 353 0.04 16.36 -1.04
CA GLY A 353 1.20 16.17 -1.93
C GLY A 353 2.23 17.29 -1.78
N LEU A 354 3.43 17.13 -2.37
CA LEU A 354 4.56 18.10 -2.30
C LEU A 354 4.25 19.53 -2.79
N GLY A 355 3.08 19.79 -3.37
CA GLY A 355 2.58 21.12 -3.73
C GLY A 355 1.67 21.75 -2.67
N ALA A 356 1.38 21.07 -1.56
CA ALA A 356 0.62 21.65 -0.47
C ALA A 356 1.55 22.56 0.38
N PRO A 357 1.04 23.71 0.89
CA PRO A 357 1.88 24.64 1.64
C PRO A 357 2.47 24.00 2.90
N ALA A 358 3.68 24.39 3.24
CA ALA A 358 4.59 23.86 4.27
C ALA A 358 4.02 23.73 5.70
N THR A 359 2.82 24.23 5.95
CA THR A 359 2.19 24.28 7.28
C THR A 359 0.96 23.37 7.30
N GLY A 360 1.16 22.08 7.10
CA GLY A 360 0.13 21.07 7.35
C GLY A 360 -0.25 21.03 8.84
N PRO A 361 -1.46 20.53 9.19
CA PRO A 361 -1.84 20.31 10.58
C PRO A 361 -0.85 19.38 11.26
N ASP A 362 -0.55 19.64 12.53
CA ASP A 362 0.23 18.75 13.39
C ASP A 362 -0.23 17.29 13.18
N PRO A 363 0.67 16.34 12.94
CA PRO A 363 0.34 14.91 12.81
C PRO A 363 -0.65 14.40 13.85
N LEU A 364 -0.52 14.87 15.08
CA LEU A 364 -1.47 14.54 16.16
C LEU A 364 -2.87 15.12 15.92
N GLU A 365 -2.99 16.35 15.40
CA GLU A 365 -4.29 16.97 15.09
C GLU A 365 -5.05 16.17 14.02
N ARG A 366 -4.34 15.63 13.07
CA ARG A 366 -4.90 14.77 12.01
C ARG A 366 -5.42 13.44 12.57
N LEU A 367 -4.63 12.80 13.44
CA LEU A 367 -5.06 11.60 14.14
C LEU A 367 -6.31 11.85 14.98
N VAL A 368 -6.33 12.97 15.70
CA VAL A 368 -7.51 13.38 16.50
C VAL A 368 -8.72 13.62 15.60
N ALA A 369 -8.55 14.28 14.46
CA ALA A 369 -9.65 14.58 13.54
C ALA A 369 -10.34 13.31 13.01
N VAL A 370 -9.56 12.24 12.79
CA VAL A 370 -10.10 10.95 12.31
C VAL A 370 -10.70 10.11 13.43
N LEU A 371 -10.08 10.13 14.60
CA LEU A 371 -10.46 9.28 15.72
C LEU A 371 -11.55 9.91 16.62
N ALA A 372 -11.71 11.25 16.60
CA ALA A 372 -12.71 11.93 17.40
C ALA A 372 -14.13 11.56 16.94
N GLY A 373 -14.97 11.16 17.87
CA GLY A 373 -16.38 10.84 17.62
C GLY A 373 -16.66 9.44 17.05
N ARG A 374 -15.63 8.60 16.88
CA ARG A 374 -15.77 7.21 16.38
C ARG A 374 -15.37 6.22 17.46
N PRO A 375 -16.12 5.11 17.64
CA PRO A 375 -15.69 4.01 18.50
C PRO A 375 -14.61 3.19 17.75
N VAL A 376 -13.35 3.39 18.12
CA VAL A 376 -12.19 2.76 17.48
C VAL A 376 -11.35 2.03 18.53
N LEU A 377 -10.89 0.82 18.22
CA LEU A 377 -9.79 0.15 18.91
C LEU A 377 -8.49 0.36 18.13
N LEU A 378 -7.51 0.96 18.80
CA LEU A 378 -6.15 1.12 18.29
C LEU A 378 -5.22 0.16 19.02
N VAL A 379 -4.63 -0.80 18.31
CA VAL A 379 -3.62 -1.70 18.84
C VAL A 379 -2.24 -1.11 18.55
N LEU A 380 -1.43 -0.96 19.60
CA LEU A 380 -0.04 -0.51 19.54
C LEU A 380 0.86 -1.68 19.92
N ASP A 381 1.49 -2.30 18.93
CA ASP A 381 2.29 -3.50 19.18
C ASP A 381 3.79 -3.16 19.26
N ASN A 382 4.46 -3.80 20.22
CA ASN A 382 5.90 -3.70 20.45
C ASN A 382 6.37 -2.28 20.83
N CYS A 383 5.75 -1.70 21.86
CA CYS A 383 6.02 -0.33 22.33
C CYS A 383 7.37 -0.18 23.07
N GLU A 384 8.06 -1.25 23.42
CA GLU A 384 9.21 -1.25 24.33
C GLU A 384 10.41 -0.38 23.91
N HIS A 385 10.56 -0.05 22.64
CA HIS A 385 11.66 0.79 22.16
C HIS A 385 11.27 2.27 22.03
N VAL A 386 9.97 2.61 22.13
CA VAL A 386 9.40 3.95 22.00
C VAL A 386 8.38 4.26 23.11
N VAL A 387 8.61 3.73 24.33
CA VAL A 387 7.65 3.76 25.46
C VAL A 387 7.22 5.18 25.81
N ASP A 388 8.16 6.10 25.98
CA ASP A 388 7.90 7.50 26.39
C ASP A 388 7.09 8.26 25.32
N GLU A 389 7.38 8.02 24.04
CA GLU A 389 6.62 8.63 22.97
C GLU A 389 5.23 8.02 22.85
N THR A 390 5.12 6.69 22.91
CA THR A 390 3.84 5.97 22.92
C THR A 390 2.93 6.46 24.06
N ALA A 391 3.48 6.61 25.27
CA ALA A 391 2.74 7.12 26.41
C ALA A 391 2.22 8.53 26.17
N ARG A 392 3.07 9.45 25.68
CA ARG A 392 2.68 10.83 25.36
C ARG A 392 1.60 10.91 24.29
N VAL A 393 1.75 10.14 23.19
CA VAL A 393 0.79 10.09 22.08
C VAL A 393 -0.53 9.47 22.54
N ALA A 394 -0.49 8.33 23.21
CA ALA A 394 -1.68 7.67 23.73
C ALA A 394 -2.46 8.58 24.70
N GLN A 395 -1.77 9.24 25.63
CA GLN A 395 -2.39 10.19 26.57
C GLN A 395 -3.11 11.34 25.85
N ARG A 396 -2.45 11.95 24.85
CA ARG A 396 -3.03 13.06 24.07
C ARG A 396 -4.22 12.63 23.23
N LEU A 397 -4.15 11.47 22.58
CA LEU A 397 -5.27 10.91 21.81
C LEU A 397 -6.47 10.57 22.71
N LEU A 398 -6.22 9.90 23.85
CA LEU A 398 -7.26 9.53 24.80
C LEU A 398 -7.95 10.76 25.43
N ALA A 399 -7.21 11.84 25.68
CA ALA A 399 -7.78 13.08 26.20
C ALA A 399 -8.76 13.75 25.22
N ARG A 400 -8.55 13.59 23.92
CA ARG A 400 -9.28 14.32 22.87
C ARG A 400 -10.29 13.46 22.09
N CYS A 401 -10.16 12.12 22.14
CA CYS A 401 -11.01 11.18 21.42
C CYS A 401 -11.81 10.30 22.40
N PRO A 402 -13.01 10.71 22.87
CA PRO A 402 -13.78 9.97 23.88
C PRO A 402 -14.14 8.53 23.48
N GLY A 403 -14.34 8.25 22.18
CA GLY A 403 -14.65 6.94 21.62
C GLY A 403 -13.44 6.01 21.45
N LEU A 404 -12.21 6.54 21.56
CA LEU A 404 -10.99 5.76 21.34
C LEU A 404 -10.70 4.85 22.54
N ARG A 405 -10.28 3.62 22.20
CA ARG A 405 -9.70 2.63 23.11
C ARG A 405 -8.34 2.21 22.57
N VAL A 406 -7.37 2.00 23.44
CA VAL A 406 -6.01 1.61 23.11
C VAL A 406 -5.66 0.29 23.78
N LEU A 407 -5.15 -0.66 22.99
CA LEU A 407 -4.56 -1.91 23.46
C LEU A 407 -3.07 -1.88 23.11
N ALA A 408 -2.21 -1.78 24.12
CA ALA A 408 -0.77 -1.74 23.89
C ALA A 408 -0.10 -3.08 24.28
N THR A 409 0.96 -3.45 23.57
CA THR A 409 1.86 -4.52 24.01
C THR A 409 3.25 -3.94 24.28
N SER A 410 3.82 -4.28 25.44
CA SER A 410 5.13 -3.77 25.83
C SER A 410 5.81 -4.75 26.83
N ARG A 411 7.10 -4.58 27.08
CA ARG A 411 7.79 -5.26 28.17
C ARG A 411 7.57 -4.57 29.51
N GLU A 412 7.27 -3.28 29.49
CA GLU A 412 7.02 -2.43 30.65
C GLU A 412 5.73 -1.62 30.49
N VAL A 413 5.27 -1.03 31.56
CA VAL A 413 4.05 -0.22 31.59
C VAL A 413 4.27 1.12 30.87
N LEU A 414 3.23 1.67 30.25
CA LEU A 414 3.29 3.02 29.67
C LEU A 414 3.21 4.12 30.73
N ALA A 415 2.81 3.79 31.95
CA ALA A 415 2.67 4.70 33.09
C ALA A 415 1.72 5.88 32.83
N VAL A 416 0.67 5.67 32.04
CA VAL A 416 -0.37 6.66 31.75
C VAL A 416 -1.51 6.55 32.74
N THR A 417 -2.01 7.69 33.26
CA THR A 417 -3.12 7.70 34.20
C THR A 417 -4.36 7.03 33.63
N GLY A 418 -4.90 6.04 34.34
CA GLY A 418 -6.08 5.26 33.91
C GLY A 418 -5.72 4.01 33.08
N GLU A 419 -4.43 3.71 32.94
CA GLU A 419 -3.94 2.47 32.33
C GLU A 419 -4.35 1.24 33.15
N ALA A 420 -4.91 0.23 32.47
CA ALA A 420 -5.14 -1.09 33.04
C ALA A 420 -4.03 -2.03 32.56
N VAL A 421 -3.17 -2.43 33.48
CA VAL A 421 -2.03 -3.29 33.17
C VAL A 421 -2.41 -4.77 33.31
N VAL A 422 -2.13 -5.56 32.26
CA VAL A 422 -2.36 -7.01 32.24
C VAL A 422 -1.03 -7.71 32.05
N PRO A 423 -0.45 -8.28 33.11
CA PRO A 423 0.73 -9.11 32.98
C PRO A 423 0.35 -10.44 32.30
N VAL A 424 0.92 -10.70 31.13
CA VAL A 424 0.76 -11.95 30.39
C VAL A 424 1.71 -12.98 30.97
N GLN A 425 1.15 -14.05 31.52
CA GLN A 425 1.93 -15.13 32.17
C GLN A 425 2.37 -16.17 31.11
N PRO A 426 3.41 -16.99 31.40
CA PRO A 426 3.68 -18.18 30.60
C PRO A 426 2.44 -19.09 30.51
N LEU A 427 2.38 -19.96 29.52
CA LEU A 427 1.27 -20.88 29.34
C LEU A 427 1.07 -21.78 30.56
N PRO A 428 -0.16 -22.18 30.89
CA PRO A 428 -0.40 -23.35 31.74
C PRO A 428 0.35 -24.58 31.18
N LEU A 429 0.77 -25.50 32.05
CA LEU A 429 1.61 -26.64 31.63
C LEU A 429 0.89 -27.51 30.58
N ASP A 430 -0.39 -27.78 30.79
CA ASP A 430 -1.22 -28.54 29.86
C ASP A 430 -1.36 -27.84 28.48
N ALA A 431 -1.47 -26.53 28.47
CA ALA A 431 -1.52 -25.73 27.24
C ALA A 431 -0.16 -25.71 26.54
N ALA A 432 0.95 -25.62 27.29
CA ALA A 432 2.29 -25.70 26.71
C ALA A 432 2.56 -27.07 26.08
N VAL A 433 2.13 -28.16 26.72
CA VAL A 433 2.22 -29.52 26.17
C VAL A 433 1.36 -29.70 24.94
N ARG A 434 0.13 -29.14 24.92
CA ARG A 434 -0.72 -29.15 23.72
C ARG A 434 -0.05 -28.39 22.57
N LEU A 435 0.45 -27.19 22.81
CA LEU A 435 1.16 -26.39 21.80
C LEU A 435 2.37 -27.16 21.25
N PHE A 436 3.19 -27.74 22.14
CA PHE A 436 4.33 -28.57 21.72
C PHE A 436 3.88 -29.73 20.83
N THR A 437 2.84 -30.47 21.28
CA THR A 437 2.32 -31.64 20.54
C THR A 437 1.77 -31.26 19.16
N GLU A 438 1.01 -30.17 19.06
CA GLU A 438 0.50 -29.64 17.78
C GLU A 438 1.65 -29.32 16.82
N ARG A 439 2.65 -28.55 17.28
CA ARG A 439 3.81 -28.18 16.47
C ARG A 439 4.71 -29.36 16.14
N ALA A 440 4.89 -30.30 17.08
CA ALA A 440 5.64 -31.53 16.88
C ALA A 440 4.97 -32.44 15.83
N THR A 441 3.66 -32.56 15.87
CA THR A 441 2.88 -33.36 14.90
C THR A 441 2.92 -32.69 13.50
N ALA A 442 2.86 -31.38 13.42
CA ALA A 442 3.04 -30.66 12.17
C ALA A 442 4.47 -30.80 11.61
N ALA A 443 5.48 -30.84 12.47
CA ALA A 443 6.87 -31.07 12.08
C ALA A 443 7.14 -32.54 11.68
N ARG A 444 6.44 -33.49 12.29
CA ARG A 444 6.62 -34.94 12.10
C ARG A 444 5.30 -35.68 12.32
N SER A 445 4.62 -36.06 11.26
CA SER A 445 3.28 -36.68 11.30
C SER A 445 3.17 -37.96 12.16
N SER A 446 4.27 -38.66 12.38
CA SER A 446 4.34 -39.86 13.22
C SER A 446 4.82 -39.56 14.65
N PHE A 447 4.71 -38.31 15.13
CA PHE A 447 5.15 -37.94 16.45
C PHE A 447 4.30 -38.60 17.55
N ALA A 448 4.96 -39.33 18.43
CA ALA A 448 4.39 -39.87 19.65
C ALA A 448 5.47 -39.77 20.75
N ALA A 449 5.10 -39.28 21.88
CA ALA A 449 6.04 -39.08 23.00
C ALA A 449 5.38 -39.43 24.36
N ASP A 450 6.20 -39.78 25.34
CA ASP A 450 5.76 -39.87 26.71
C ASP A 450 5.30 -38.49 27.23
N PRO A 451 4.07 -38.38 27.74
CA PRO A 451 3.58 -37.13 28.30
C PRO A 451 4.49 -36.52 29.37
N ALA A 452 5.08 -37.34 30.21
CA ALA A 452 5.99 -36.88 31.26
C ALA A 452 7.28 -36.26 30.70
N ALA A 453 7.78 -36.73 29.56
CA ALA A 453 8.92 -36.10 28.88
C ALA A 453 8.54 -34.74 28.29
N LEU A 454 7.35 -34.64 27.72
CA LEU A 454 6.83 -33.36 27.19
C LEU A 454 6.61 -32.31 28.30
N GLU A 455 6.08 -32.72 29.45
CA GLU A 455 5.91 -31.85 30.61
C GLU A 455 7.26 -31.32 31.09
N ARG A 456 8.29 -32.17 31.26
CA ARG A 456 9.65 -31.75 31.65
C ARG A 456 10.26 -30.77 30.65
N ILE A 457 10.16 -31.04 29.35
CA ILE A 457 10.66 -30.14 28.31
C ILE A 457 9.95 -28.80 28.38
N CYS A 458 8.62 -28.78 28.49
CA CYS A 458 7.85 -27.54 28.61
C CYS A 458 8.19 -26.73 29.85
N GLU A 459 8.48 -27.40 31.00
CA GLU A 459 8.96 -26.75 32.22
C GLU A 459 10.36 -26.15 32.03
N LEU A 460 11.30 -26.88 31.42
CA LEU A 460 12.64 -26.39 31.09
C LEU A 460 12.59 -25.16 30.15
N LEU A 461 11.58 -25.06 29.31
CA LEU A 461 11.34 -23.92 28.41
C LEU A 461 10.55 -22.79 29.10
N ASP A 462 10.41 -22.81 30.45
CA ASP A 462 9.60 -21.85 31.22
C ASP A 462 8.18 -21.68 30.68
N ARG A 463 7.69 -22.64 29.91
CA ARG A 463 6.35 -22.64 29.27
C ARG A 463 6.10 -21.40 28.37
N LEU A 464 7.18 -20.84 27.81
CA LEU A 464 7.12 -19.72 26.88
C LEU A 464 6.72 -20.21 25.49
N PRO A 465 5.62 -19.73 24.89
CA PRO A 465 5.13 -20.20 23.58
C PRO A 465 6.23 -20.25 22.52
N LEU A 466 6.98 -19.17 22.33
CA LEU A 466 8.04 -19.10 21.32
C LEU A 466 9.14 -20.14 21.58
N ALA A 467 9.53 -20.36 22.83
CA ALA A 467 10.53 -21.36 23.18
C ALA A 467 10.03 -22.79 22.90
N VAL A 468 8.75 -23.05 23.20
CA VAL A 468 8.08 -24.33 22.92
C VAL A 468 8.01 -24.59 21.41
N GLU A 469 7.64 -23.59 20.60
CA GLU A 469 7.58 -23.72 19.14
C GLU A 469 8.95 -23.95 18.51
N LEU A 470 9.97 -23.22 18.95
CA LEU A 470 11.36 -23.41 18.49
C LEU A 470 11.90 -24.81 18.84
N ALA A 471 11.60 -25.33 20.04
CA ALA A 471 12.01 -26.68 20.44
C ALA A 471 11.25 -27.74 19.63
N ALA A 472 9.94 -27.60 19.43
CA ALA A 472 9.14 -28.55 18.66
C ALA A 472 9.60 -28.61 17.19
N ALA A 473 9.97 -27.49 16.58
CA ALA A 473 10.48 -27.43 15.20
C ALA A 473 11.76 -28.27 15.01
N ARG A 474 12.56 -28.45 16.07
CA ARG A 474 13.80 -29.26 16.02
C ARG A 474 13.56 -30.77 15.90
N LEU A 475 12.33 -31.23 16.11
CA LEU A 475 11.97 -32.64 15.89
C LEU A 475 12.09 -33.08 14.43
N ARG A 476 12.21 -32.14 13.50
CA ARG A 476 12.55 -32.45 12.10
C ARG A 476 13.97 -33.05 11.98
N THR A 477 14.89 -32.67 12.86
CA THR A 477 16.31 -33.00 12.75
C THR A 477 16.86 -33.74 13.95
N LEU A 478 16.21 -33.68 15.13
CA LEU A 478 16.69 -34.26 16.37
C LEU A 478 15.61 -35.14 17.03
N PRO A 479 16.00 -36.28 17.66
CA PRO A 479 15.11 -37.03 18.52
C PRO A 479 14.72 -36.22 19.77
N LEU A 480 13.55 -36.53 20.37
CA LEU A 480 13.06 -35.82 21.56
C LEU A 480 14.02 -35.95 22.77
N ALA A 481 14.58 -37.12 22.96
CA ALA A 481 15.57 -37.40 24.05
C ALA A 481 16.83 -36.53 23.92
N ASP A 482 17.28 -36.24 22.69
CA ASP A 482 18.44 -35.38 22.45
C ASP A 482 18.11 -33.92 22.74
N ILE A 483 16.87 -33.50 22.49
CA ILE A 483 16.39 -32.14 22.82
C ILE A 483 16.36 -32.00 24.35
N GLU A 484 15.76 -32.94 25.07
CA GLU A 484 15.70 -32.96 26.53
C GLU A 484 17.09 -32.90 27.15
N ALA A 485 18.00 -33.79 26.74
CA ALA A 485 19.36 -33.85 27.28
C ALA A 485 20.15 -32.55 27.08
N ARG A 486 20.00 -31.92 25.90
CA ARG A 486 20.71 -30.66 25.59
C ARG A 486 20.11 -29.45 26.31
N LEU A 487 18.84 -29.46 26.63
CA LEU A 487 18.22 -28.44 27.48
C LEU A 487 18.69 -28.59 28.92
N ASP A 488 18.72 -29.79 29.47
CA ASP A 488 19.19 -30.09 30.83
C ASP A 488 20.66 -29.68 31.05
N ASP A 489 21.57 -30.05 30.14
CA ASP A 489 23.00 -29.72 30.24
C ASP A 489 23.27 -28.21 30.29
N ARG A 490 22.51 -27.44 29.55
CA ARG A 490 22.64 -25.97 29.48
C ARG A 490 22.13 -25.29 30.74
N PHE A 491 21.01 -25.73 31.29
CA PHE A 491 20.46 -25.18 32.53
C PHE A 491 21.30 -25.54 33.76
N ALA A 492 21.97 -26.69 33.78
CA ALA A 492 22.92 -27.06 34.81
C ALA A 492 24.16 -26.13 34.83
N LEU A 493 24.67 -25.72 33.67
CA LEU A 493 25.78 -24.77 33.52
C LEU A 493 25.40 -23.31 33.91
N LEU A 494 24.15 -22.88 33.63
CA LEU A 494 23.68 -21.52 33.88
C LEU A 494 23.17 -21.27 35.30
N SER A 495 22.88 -22.33 36.09
CA SER A 495 22.46 -22.21 37.49
C SER A 495 23.55 -21.67 38.43
N GLN A 496 24.82 -21.60 37.99
CA GLN A 496 25.97 -21.12 38.77
C GLN A 496 26.27 -19.61 38.66
N GLY A 497 25.54 -18.86 37.81
CA GLY A 497 25.78 -17.40 37.57
C GLY A 497 24.64 -16.50 38.04
N SER A 498 24.93 -15.52 38.84
CA SER A 498 24.20 -14.31 39.30
C SER A 498 22.65 -14.35 39.45
N ARG A 499 22.18 -14.08 40.68
CA ARG A 499 20.80 -14.21 41.19
C ARG A 499 19.84 -13.05 40.83
N THR A 500 20.19 -12.04 40.00
CA THR A 500 19.45 -10.77 39.90
C THR A 500 18.80 -10.46 38.56
N ALA A 501 18.91 -11.28 37.51
CA ALA A 501 18.20 -11.08 36.25
C ALA A 501 16.96 -11.97 36.16
N GLN A 502 15.84 -11.43 35.68
CA GLN A 502 14.58 -12.16 35.56
C GLN A 502 14.74 -13.44 34.73
N ARG A 503 14.38 -14.60 35.31
CA ARG A 503 14.57 -15.96 34.75
C ARG A 503 14.07 -16.07 33.30
N HIS A 504 12.89 -15.53 32.99
CA HIS A 504 12.25 -15.67 31.69
C HIS A 504 12.99 -14.99 30.50
N HIS A 505 13.74 -13.92 30.76
CA HIS A 505 14.56 -13.29 29.71
C HIS A 505 15.80 -14.08 29.35
N ARG A 506 16.35 -14.84 30.33
CA ARG A 506 17.48 -15.72 30.10
C ARG A 506 17.05 -16.92 29.26
N THR A 507 15.95 -17.57 29.62
CA THR A 507 15.46 -18.77 28.94
C THR A 507 15.21 -18.56 27.46
N LEU A 508 14.55 -17.45 27.09
CA LEU A 508 14.29 -17.17 25.67
C LEU A 508 15.58 -16.91 24.89
N ARG A 509 16.48 -16.10 25.46
CA ARG A 509 17.80 -15.86 24.86
C ARG A 509 18.59 -17.15 24.70
N ASP A 510 18.59 -18.00 25.71
CA ASP A 510 19.29 -19.25 25.72
C ASP A 510 18.75 -20.25 24.69
N VAL A 511 17.41 -20.26 24.48
CA VAL A 511 16.78 -21.11 23.45
C VAL A 511 17.06 -20.57 22.04
N VAL A 512 17.01 -19.24 21.83
CA VAL A 512 17.39 -18.65 20.53
C VAL A 512 18.88 -18.92 20.26
N GLU A 513 19.75 -18.74 21.24
CA GLU A 513 21.19 -19.02 21.13
C GLU A 513 21.49 -20.52 20.92
N TRP A 514 20.73 -21.41 21.56
CA TRP A 514 20.81 -22.84 21.27
C TRP A 514 20.39 -23.13 19.81
N SER A 515 19.29 -22.56 19.34
CA SER A 515 18.86 -22.69 17.96
C SER A 515 19.91 -22.12 17.00
N TRP A 516 20.53 -21.01 17.36
CA TRP A 516 21.61 -20.36 16.61
C TRP A 516 22.86 -21.24 16.49
N ASN A 517 23.28 -21.88 17.58
CA ASN A 517 24.46 -22.73 17.61
C ASN A 517 24.27 -24.07 16.85
N LEU A 518 23.05 -24.40 16.46
CA LEU A 518 22.73 -25.53 15.59
C LEU A 518 22.70 -25.16 14.10
N LEU A 519 22.89 -23.88 13.77
CA LEU A 519 23.00 -23.40 12.41
C LEU A 519 24.41 -23.62 11.88
N ASP A 520 24.52 -23.95 10.60
CA ASP A 520 25.78 -23.92 9.92
C ASP A 520 26.25 -22.47 9.67
N PRO A 521 27.52 -22.25 9.27
CA PRO A 521 28.04 -20.91 9.04
C PRO A 521 27.32 -20.15 7.92
N ALA A 522 26.77 -20.81 6.90
CA ALA A 522 26.06 -20.18 5.81
C ALA A 522 24.68 -19.71 6.27
N GLU A 523 23.98 -20.54 7.05
CA GLU A 523 22.69 -20.20 7.69
C GLU A 523 22.83 -19.01 8.65
N GLN A 524 23.87 -19.03 9.49
CA GLN A 524 24.17 -17.92 10.40
C GLN A 524 24.45 -16.61 9.63
N ALA A 525 25.22 -16.69 8.55
CA ALA A 525 25.50 -15.52 7.71
C ALA A 525 24.23 -14.99 7.04
N ALA A 526 23.37 -15.87 6.51
CA ALA A 526 22.09 -15.49 5.92
C ALA A 526 21.16 -14.85 6.96
N ALA A 527 21.06 -15.42 8.17
CA ALA A 527 20.23 -14.87 9.25
C ALA A 527 20.70 -13.48 9.70
N ARG A 528 22.03 -13.25 9.85
CA ARG A 528 22.58 -11.93 10.16
C ARG A 528 22.24 -10.90 9.09
N ARG A 529 22.40 -11.25 7.81
CA ARG A 529 22.11 -10.35 6.71
C ARG A 529 20.61 -10.11 6.55
N LEU A 530 19.75 -11.13 6.76
CA LEU A 530 18.30 -10.96 6.72
C LEU A 530 17.80 -10.00 7.83
N ALA A 531 18.49 -9.95 8.97
CA ALA A 531 18.14 -9.08 10.08
C ALA A 531 18.20 -7.57 9.76
N VAL A 532 18.83 -7.16 8.64
CA VAL A 532 18.86 -5.77 8.16
C VAL A 532 17.48 -5.27 7.71
N PHE A 533 16.63 -6.17 7.22
CA PHE A 533 15.32 -5.79 6.66
C PHE A 533 14.33 -5.38 7.76
N ALA A 534 13.82 -4.16 7.67
CA ALA A 534 12.84 -3.63 8.61
C ALA A 534 11.42 -4.21 8.36
N GLY A 535 11.02 -4.35 7.08
CA GLY A 535 9.71 -4.83 6.65
C GLY A 535 9.71 -6.28 6.12
N GLY A 536 10.73 -7.08 6.47
CA GLY A 536 10.96 -8.38 5.84
C GLY A 536 11.51 -8.24 4.41
N ALA A 537 11.83 -9.36 3.76
CA ALA A 537 12.47 -9.40 2.45
C ALA A 537 11.68 -10.21 1.44
N THR A 538 11.45 -9.71 0.23
CA THR A 538 11.05 -10.55 -0.90
C THR A 538 12.18 -11.52 -1.24
N THR A 539 11.88 -12.60 -1.94
CA THR A 539 12.92 -13.57 -2.36
C THR A 539 14.04 -12.89 -3.12
N ALA A 540 13.71 -12.00 -4.07
CA ALA A 540 14.70 -11.25 -4.85
C ALA A 540 15.58 -10.31 -4.00
N ALA A 541 14.98 -9.61 -3.01
CA ALA A 541 15.72 -8.75 -2.09
C ALA A 541 16.66 -9.58 -1.19
N ALA A 542 16.15 -10.70 -0.66
CA ALA A 542 16.93 -11.59 0.19
C ALA A 542 18.12 -12.21 -0.55
N GLU A 543 17.94 -12.71 -1.77
CA GLU A 543 19.03 -13.25 -2.60
C GLU A 543 20.11 -12.18 -2.89
N ARG A 544 19.67 -10.96 -3.19
CA ARG A 544 20.61 -9.88 -3.51
C ARG A 544 21.41 -9.41 -2.30
N VAL A 545 20.78 -9.27 -1.15
CA VAL A 545 21.41 -8.74 0.08
C VAL A 545 22.14 -9.84 0.86
N CYS A 546 21.55 -11.04 0.96
CA CYS A 546 22.16 -12.14 1.68
C CYS A 546 23.27 -12.87 0.86
N GLY A 547 23.25 -12.73 -0.47
CA GLY A 547 24.29 -13.24 -1.35
C GLY A 547 23.99 -14.59 -1.98
N ALA A 548 24.95 -15.12 -2.73
CA ALA A 548 24.80 -16.39 -3.43
C ALA A 548 24.60 -17.56 -2.44
N GLY A 549 23.63 -18.45 -2.74
CA GLY A 549 23.24 -19.55 -1.85
C GLY A 549 22.27 -19.18 -0.74
N ALA A 550 21.83 -17.93 -0.68
CA ALA A 550 20.87 -17.47 0.36
C ALA A 550 19.53 -18.23 0.33
N ALA A 551 19.06 -18.64 -0.86
CA ALA A 551 17.78 -19.32 -0.98
C ALA A 551 17.73 -20.64 -0.19
N GLU A 552 18.77 -21.47 -0.25
CA GLU A 552 18.87 -22.71 0.49
C GLU A 552 18.98 -22.46 2.01
N ALA A 553 19.83 -21.50 2.41
CA ALA A 553 19.99 -21.13 3.80
C ALA A 553 18.68 -20.54 4.39
N LEU A 554 17.97 -19.71 3.65
CA LEU A 554 16.69 -19.14 4.06
C LEU A 554 15.60 -20.21 4.18
N SER A 555 15.54 -21.16 3.24
CA SER A 555 14.62 -22.30 3.33
C SER A 555 14.89 -23.12 4.59
N SER A 556 16.17 -23.37 4.89
CA SER A 556 16.55 -24.09 6.12
C SER A 556 16.21 -23.28 7.39
N LEU A 557 16.36 -21.94 7.36
CA LEU A 557 15.96 -21.08 8.49
C LEU A 557 14.44 -21.07 8.70
N VAL A 558 13.66 -21.15 7.64
CA VAL A 558 12.20 -21.33 7.72
C VAL A 558 11.86 -22.68 8.34
N ASP A 559 12.48 -23.76 7.87
CA ASP A 559 12.32 -25.10 8.43
C ASP A 559 12.67 -25.18 9.91
N LYS A 560 13.63 -24.35 10.35
CA LYS A 560 14.08 -24.26 11.75
C LYS A 560 13.26 -23.23 12.57
N SER A 561 12.20 -22.65 12.01
CA SER A 561 11.30 -21.66 12.63
C SER A 561 12.00 -20.40 13.17
N LEU A 562 13.14 -20.03 12.60
CA LEU A 562 13.86 -18.79 12.90
C LEU A 562 13.44 -17.66 11.96
N VAL A 563 12.93 -18.00 10.80
CA VAL A 563 12.38 -17.11 9.79
C VAL A 563 10.98 -17.63 9.41
N ASP A 564 10.05 -16.75 9.23
CA ASP A 564 8.72 -17.04 8.68
C ASP A 564 8.69 -16.67 7.19
N PHE A 565 7.93 -17.42 6.38
CA PHE A 565 7.73 -17.16 4.97
C PHE A 565 6.24 -17.30 4.63
N ASP A 566 5.62 -16.18 4.26
CA ASP A 566 4.18 -16.10 3.95
C ASP A 566 3.82 -16.45 2.49
N GLY A 567 4.76 -16.98 1.72
CA GLY A 567 4.65 -17.26 0.28
C GLY A 567 5.24 -16.17 -0.61
N GLU A 568 5.43 -14.95 -0.08
CA GLU A 568 6.00 -13.81 -0.80
C GLU A 568 7.22 -13.21 -0.10
N ARG A 569 7.22 -13.20 1.24
CA ARG A 569 8.23 -12.48 2.05
C ARG A 569 8.79 -13.32 3.18
N TYR A 570 10.10 -13.24 3.36
CA TYR A 570 10.80 -13.72 4.54
C TYR A 570 10.69 -12.70 5.66
N ARG A 571 10.23 -13.12 6.83
CA ARG A 571 10.11 -12.27 8.02
C ARG A 571 10.80 -12.91 9.21
N MET A 572 11.39 -12.09 10.05
CA MET A 572 12.05 -12.54 11.28
C MET A 572 11.36 -11.86 12.46
N LEU A 573 10.99 -12.64 13.46
CA LEU A 573 10.45 -12.09 14.71
C LEU A 573 11.40 -11.06 15.29
N ALA A 574 10.88 -9.94 15.81
CA ALA A 574 11.69 -8.83 16.32
C ALA A 574 12.75 -9.27 17.32
N THR A 575 12.42 -10.23 18.21
CA THR A 575 13.36 -10.79 19.20
C THR A 575 14.50 -11.59 18.56
N ILE A 576 14.18 -12.37 17.52
CA ILE A 576 15.20 -13.17 16.79
C ILE A 576 16.04 -12.22 15.95
N ARG A 577 15.42 -11.23 15.29
CA ARG A 577 16.11 -10.19 14.52
C ARG A 577 17.13 -9.43 15.38
N ALA A 578 16.72 -8.98 16.57
CA ALA A 578 17.62 -8.29 17.51
C ALA A 578 18.78 -9.18 17.99
N PHE A 579 18.57 -10.50 18.10
CA PHE A 579 19.63 -11.44 18.42
C PHE A 579 20.60 -11.67 17.26
N CYS A 580 20.10 -11.81 16.03
CA CYS A 580 20.89 -12.08 14.83
C CYS A 580 21.67 -10.86 14.34
N TRP A 581 21.16 -9.64 14.61
CA TRP A 581 21.73 -8.42 14.10
C TRP A 581 23.08 -8.09 14.76
N ASP A 582 24.14 -8.06 13.96
CA ASP A 582 25.52 -7.77 14.40
C ASP A 582 26.01 -6.36 14.01
N GLY A 583 25.15 -5.54 13.41
CA GLY A 583 25.49 -4.19 13.00
C GLY A 583 26.29 -4.11 11.69
N SER A 584 26.38 -5.21 10.91
CA SER A 584 27.20 -5.30 9.68
C SER A 584 27.01 -4.13 8.72
N PRO A 585 28.05 -3.31 8.50
CA PRO A 585 28.01 -2.23 7.50
C PRO A 585 27.84 -2.76 6.07
N GLU A 586 28.37 -3.95 5.79
CA GLU A 586 28.29 -4.58 4.46
C GLU A 586 26.84 -4.98 4.17
N ALA A 587 26.11 -5.52 5.14
CA ALA A 587 24.71 -5.85 4.98
C ALA A 587 23.85 -4.58 4.79
N ARG A 588 24.10 -3.52 5.57
CA ARG A 588 23.44 -2.22 5.40
C ARG A 588 23.73 -1.62 4.02
N ARG A 589 24.98 -1.72 3.55
CA ARG A 589 25.36 -1.23 2.22
C ARG A 589 24.64 -1.98 1.12
N ALA A 590 24.64 -3.31 1.14
CA ALA A 590 23.95 -4.12 0.16
C ALA A 590 22.42 -3.85 0.16
N HIS A 591 21.84 -3.62 1.34
CA HIS A 591 20.44 -3.24 1.51
C HIS A 591 20.17 -1.86 0.86
N LEU A 592 20.97 -0.84 1.17
CA LEU A 592 20.87 0.49 0.55
C LEU A 592 20.99 0.41 -0.98
N ASP A 593 21.99 -0.29 -1.50
CA ASP A 593 22.23 -0.41 -2.95
C ASP A 593 21.04 -1.08 -3.66
N TYR A 594 20.42 -2.09 -3.03
CA TYR A 594 19.24 -2.76 -3.57
C TYR A 594 18.03 -1.82 -3.62
N PHE A 595 17.73 -1.13 -2.52
CA PHE A 595 16.55 -0.26 -2.44
C PHE A 595 16.71 1.05 -3.22
N LEU A 596 17.95 1.56 -3.36
CA LEU A 596 18.25 2.65 -4.28
C LEU A 596 17.98 2.23 -5.73
N ALA A 597 18.47 1.07 -6.15
CA ALA A 597 18.23 0.56 -7.49
C ALA A 597 16.73 0.30 -7.76
N LEU A 598 15.98 -0.18 -6.76
CA LEU A 598 14.54 -0.37 -6.84
C LEU A 598 13.81 0.97 -7.04
N ALA A 599 14.15 1.98 -6.23
CA ALA A 599 13.54 3.31 -6.32
C ALA A 599 13.84 3.98 -7.67
N GLU A 600 15.09 3.91 -8.16
CA GLU A 600 15.46 4.44 -9.48
C GLU A 600 14.79 3.70 -10.63
N ALA A 601 14.59 2.38 -10.51
CA ALA A 601 13.83 1.62 -11.50
C ALA A 601 12.34 1.99 -11.52
N ALA A 602 11.76 2.33 -10.37
CA ALA A 602 10.35 2.70 -10.22
C ALA A 602 10.05 4.13 -10.71
N GLU A 603 10.99 5.06 -10.59
CA GLU A 603 10.78 6.49 -10.86
C GLU A 603 10.19 6.78 -12.23
N PRO A 604 10.69 6.25 -13.38
CA PRO A 604 10.11 6.53 -14.69
C PRO A 604 8.67 6.02 -14.86
N TRP A 605 8.31 4.93 -14.19
CA TRP A 605 7.00 4.31 -14.28
C TRP A 605 5.94 5.03 -13.42
N SER A 606 6.37 5.79 -12.39
CA SER A 606 5.49 6.64 -11.60
C SER A 606 4.80 7.74 -12.42
N ARG A 607 5.27 8.00 -13.64
CA ARG A 607 4.76 8.99 -14.60
C ARG A 607 4.11 8.36 -15.83
N ARG A 608 3.64 7.08 -15.74
CA ARG A 608 3.08 6.30 -16.83
C ARG A 608 1.89 5.45 -16.37
N ALA A 609 1.38 4.63 -17.27
CA ALA A 609 0.23 3.75 -17.02
C ALA A 609 0.45 2.78 -15.84
N GLU A 610 1.69 2.34 -15.62
CA GLU A 610 2.12 1.42 -14.56
C GLU A 610 2.22 2.09 -13.16
N GLN A 611 1.87 3.36 -13.06
CA GLN A 611 1.95 4.19 -11.86
C GLN A 611 1.37 3.53 -10.60
N VAL A 612 0.18 2.91 -10.71
CA VAL A 612 -0.49 2.29 -9.55
C VAL A 612 0.26 1.03 -9.06
N GLU A 613 0.75 0.21 -9.99
CA GLU A 613 1.50 -1.01 -9.68
C GLU A 613 2.81 -0.67 -8.94
N TRP A 614 3.55 0.32 -9.44
CA TRP A 614 4.79 0.74 -8.81
C TRP A 614 4.60 1.45 -7.48
N LEU A 615 3.52 2.25 -7.34
CA LEU A 615 3.16 2.83 -6.05
C LEU A 615 2.83 1.75 -5.00
N ALA A 616 2.13 0.69 -5.39
CA ALA A 616 1.85 -0.44 -4.52
C ALA A 616 3.13 -1.18 -4.13
N ALA A 617 4.03 -1.43 -5.09
CA ALA A 617 5.32 -2.09 -4.85
C ALA A 617 6.21 -1.29 -3.89
N LEU A 618 6.35 0.03 -4.10
CA LEU A 618 7.12 0.90 -3.18
C LEU A 618 6.46 1.00 -1.80
N THR A 619 5.12 0.97 -1.73
CA THR A 619 4.41 0.96 -0.45
C THR A 619 4.67 -0.33 0.33
N ALA A 620 4.73 -1.47 -0.32
CA ALA A 620 5.09 -2.74 0.31
C ALA A 620 6.53 -2.74 0.86
N GLU A 621 7.43 -1.95 0.25
CA GLU A 621 8.83 -1.80 0.66
C GLU A 621 9.11 -0.56 1.52
N HIS A 622 8.08 0.17 1.93
CA HIS A 622 8.19 1.46 2.62
C HIS A 622 9.12 1.43 3.84
N ALA A 623 8.98 0.42 4.72
CA ALA A 623 9.84 0.28 5.91
C ALA A 623 11.32 0.08 5.55
N ASN A 624 11.59 -0.67 4.48
CA ASN A 624 12.94 -0.93 3.99
C ASN A 624 13.54 0.32 3.32
N LEU A 625 12.76 1.05 2.52
CA LEU A 625 13.17 2.31 1.89
C LEU A 625 13.56 3.36 2.94
N ASN A 626 12.76 3.47 4.01
CA ASN A 626 13.06 4.37 5.13
C ASN A 626 14.30 3.94 5.92
N ALA A 627 14.51 2.63 6.09
CA ALA A 627 15.73 2.13 6.72
C ALA A 627 16.97 2.44 5.87
N ALA A 628 16.87 2.32 4.54
CA ALA A 628 17.93 2.67 3.61
C ALA A 628 18.27 4.17 3.63
N LEU A 629 17.25 5.04 3.64
CA LEU A 629 17.40 6.50 3.74
C LEU A 629 18.11 6.91 5.04
N ARG A 630 17.64 6.42 6.18
CA ARG A 630 18.28 6.71 7.48
C ARG A 630 19.74 6.29 7.49
N TRP A 631 20.04 5.08 7.00
CA TRP A 631 21.42 4.63 6.97
C TRP A 631 22.29 5.46 6.02
N ALA A 632 21.78 5.91 4.87
CA ALA A 632 22.48 6.83 3.98
C ALA A 632 22.83 8.15 4.69
N ALA A 633 21.89 8.70 5.47
CA ALA A 633 22.12 9.89 6.30
C ALA A 633 23.14 9.64 7.44
N GLU A 634 22.96 8.56 8.22
CA GLU A 634 23.84 8.16 9.33
C GLU A 634 25.28 7.87 8.89
N SER A 635 25.45 7.22 7.74
CA SER A 635 26.77 6.85 7.20
C SER A 635 27.47 8.01 6.49
N GLY A 636 26.78 9.13 6.24
CA GLY A 636 27.27 10.24 5.44
C GLY A 636 27.41 9.92 3.94
N ASP A 637 26.72 8.88 3.43
CA ASP A 637 26.65 8.60 1.99
C ASP A 637 25.67 9.56 1.31
N LEU A 638 26.14 10.78 1.15
CA LEU A 638 25.37 11.86 0.54
C LEU A 638 24.92 11.55 -0.88
N THR A 639 25.79 10.85 -1.64
CA THR A 639 25.47 10.44 -3.02
C THR A 639 24.27 9.54 -3.08
N ALA A 640 24.24 8.48 -2.27
CA ALA A 640 23.12 7.57 -2.19
C ALA A 640 21.85 8.24 -1.61
N GLY A 641 22.02 9.05 -0.56
CA GLY A 641 20.92 9.80 0.06
C GLY A 641 20.21 10.74 -0.91
N LEU A 642 20.94 11.59 -1.63
CA LEU A 642 20.38 12.51 -2.62
C LEU A 642 19.67 11.76 -3.77
N ARG A 643 20.30 10.71 -4.31
CA ARG A 643 19.69 9.88 -5.37
C ARG A 643 18.40 9.21 -4.91
N LEU A 644 18.39 8.67 -3.68
CA LEU A 644 17.23 7.97 -3.14
C LEU A 644 16.07 8.94 -2.88
N VAL A 645 16.35 10.14 -2.31
CA VAL A 645 15.35 11.20 -2.16
C VAL A 645 14.76 11.61 -3.51
N ALA A 646 15.61 11.81 -4.52
CA ALA A 646 15.16 12.21 -5.84
C ALA A 646 14.31 11.12 -6.53
N ALA A 647 14.68 9.85 -6.39
CA ALA A 647 13.94 8.73 -6.98
C ALA A 647 12.58 8.50 -6.28
N LEU A 648 12.49 8.76 -4.98
CA LEU A 648 11.25 8.60 -4.19
C LEU A 648 10.32 9.83 -4.24
N ALA A 649 10.76 10.96 -4.78
CA ALA A 649 9.96 12.18 -4.83
C ALA A 649 8.57 11.99 -5.48
N PRO A 650 8.40 11.30 -6.64
CA PRO A 650 7.09 11.01 -7.20
C PRO A 650 6.24 10.09 -6.32
N TYR A 651 6.85 9.09 -5.68
CA TYR A 651 6.18 8.18 -4.76
C TYR A 651 5.56 8.94 -3.58
N TRP A 652 6.30 9.83 -2.96
CA TRP A 652 5.81 10.64 -1.85
C TRP A 652 4.73 11.63 -2.27
N MET A 653 4.87 12.26 -3.45
CA MET A 653 3.86 13.17 -3.97
C MET A 653 2.53 12.46 -4.21
N LEU A 654 2.57 11.39 -5.01
CA LEU A 654 1.38 10.62 -5.38
C LEU A 654 0.77 9.87 -4.19
N GLY A 655 1.64 9.44 -3.27
CA GLY A 655 1.25 8.80 -2.02
C GLY A 655 0.73 9.78 -0.94
N GLY A 656 0.82 11.10 -1.15
CA GLY A 656 0.44 12.11 -0.17
C GLY A 656 1.28 12.04 1.12
N ARG A 657 2.61 11.80 0.99
CA ARG A 657 3.58 11.63 2.09
C ARG A 657 4.55 12.81 2.20
N GLY A 658 4.07 14.03 1.92
CA GLY A 658 4.91 15.23 1.85
C GLY A 658 5.70 15.54 3.13
N GLY A 659 5.08 15.34 4.30
CA GLY A 659 5.75 15.56 5.59
C GLY A 659 6.89 14.57 5.87
N GLU A 660 6.73 13.32 5.44
CA GLU A 660 7.78 12.30 5.53
C GLU A 660 8.93 12.61 4.58
N ALA A 661 8.61 12.91 3.33
CA ALA A 661 9.59 13.33 2.32
C ALA A 661 10.45 14.50 2.81
N GLY A 662 9.80 15.53 3.40
CA GLY A 662 10.50 16.71 3.92
C GLY A 662 11.44 16.38 5.08
N ARG A 663 11.04 15.50 6.00
CA ARG A 663 11.93 15.06 7.09
C ARG A 663 13.11 14.24 6.56
N ALA A 664 12.87 13.28 5.69
CA ALA A 664 13.94 12.50 5.08
C ALA A 664 14.93 13.35 4.28
N ALA A 665 14.41 14.33 3.52
CA ALA A 665 15.25 15.29 2.81
C ALA A 665 16.07 16.18 3.78
N ALA A 666 15.47 16.64 4.88
CA ALA A 666 16.16 17.43 5.89
C ALA A 666 17.26 16.64 6.61
N GLU A 667 17.05 15.35 6.92
CA GLU A 667 18.05 14.45 7.49
C GLU A 667 19.25 14.29 6.56
N VAL A 668 19.03 14.07 5.26
CA VAL A 668 20.10 13.98 4.25
C VAL A 668 20.85 15.32 4.15
N LEU A 669 20.16 16.47 4.18
CA LEU A 669 20.79 17.78 4.16
C LEU A 669 21.57 18.08 5.45
N GLY A 670 21.10 17.59 6.61
CA GLY A 670 21.80 17.70 7.91
C GLY A 670 23.17 17.05 7.88
N GLY A 671 23.31 15.91 7.23
CA GLY A 671 24.59 15.23 7.01
C GLY A 671 25.61 16.05 6.21
N ILE A 672 25.18 17.03 5.43
CA ILE A 672 26.07 17.95 4.68
C ILE A 672 26.72 19.00 5.61
N ALA A 673 26.03 19.43 6.66
CA ALA A 673 26.47 20.49 7.55
C ALA A 673 27.48 20.02 8.61
N GLU A 674 27.39 18.74 9.03
CA GLU A 674 28.21 18.18 10.11
C GLU A 674 29.63 17.76 9.68
N HIS A 675 29.83 17.50 8.40
CA HIS A 675 31.12 17.05 7.85
C HIS A 675 31.71 18.13 6.97
N ASP A 676 32.41 19.09 7.46
CA ASP A 676 33.29 20.16 6.87
C ASP A 676 33.41 20.22 5.31
N HIS A 677 32.55 19.52 4.60
CA HIS A 677 32.35 19.51 3.14
C HIS A 677 31.22 20.42 2.68
N ALA A 678 30.81 21.38 3.52
CA ALA A 678 29.74 22.36 3.29
C ALA A 678 29.88 23.17 1.96
N GLU A 679 30.97 23.00 1.23
CA GLU A 679 31.20 23.75 -0.01
C GLU A 679 30.97 22.94 -1.30
N ARG A 680 30.78 21.65 -1.26
CA ARG A 680 30.65 20.87 -2.52
C ARG A 680 29.47 19.90 -2.55
N VAL A 681 28.44 20.28 -3.29
CA VAL A 681 27.49 19.31 -3.84
C VAL A 681 28.28 18.30 -4.67
N PRO A 682 28.08 16.98 -4.51
CA PRO A 682 28.76 16.00 -5.35
C PRO A 682 28.54 16.32 -6.82
N ALA A 683 29.65 16.33 -7.61
CA ALA A 683 29.60 16.70 -9.01
C ALA A 683 28.62 15.79 -9.78
N GLY A 684 27.71 16.41 -10.52
CA GLY A 684 26.68 15.70 -11.30
C GLY A 684 25.42 15.35 -10.53
N LEU A 685 25.29 15.76 -9.26
CA LEU A 685 24.08 15.58 -8.43
C LEU A 685 23.44 16.94 -8.03
N GLU A 686 23.72 17.99 -8.81
CA GLU A 686 23.17 19.32 -8.55
C GLU A 686 21.65 19.34 -8.58
N GLU A 687 21.02 18.55 -9.48
CA GLU A 687 19.56 18.47 -9.60
C GLU A 687 18.94 17.75 -8.43
N GLU A 688 19.52 16.61 -8.03
CA GLU A 688 19.12 15.84 -6.86
C GLU A 688 19.23 16.67 -5.58
N TYR A 689 20.31 17.44 -5.45
CA TYR A 689 20.48 18.35 -4.32
C TYR A 689 19.41 19.45 -4.30
N VAL A 690 19.16 20.12 -5.42
CA VAL A 690 18.12 21.16 -5.50
C VAL A 690 16.74 20.56 -5.20
N LEU A 691 16.44 19.40 -5.76
CA LEU A 691 15.20 18.70 -5.49
C LEU A 691 15.04 18.34 -4.01
N CYS A 692 16.11 17.86 -3.37
CA CYS A 692 16.13 17.56 -1.93
C CYS A 692 15.86 18.82 -1.10
N VAL A 693 16.49 19.96 -1.45
CA VAL A 693 16.25 21.25 -0.77
C VAL A 693 14.81 21.71 -0.95
N LEU A 694 14.23 21.60 -2.15
CA LEU A 694 12.85 22.00 -2.41
C LEU A 694 11.85 21.12 -1.63
N ILE A 695 12.10 19.83 -1.54
CA ILE A 695 11.27 18.89 -0.76
C ILE A 695 11.32 19.26 0.74
N ALA A 696 12.48 19.53 1.30
CA ALA A 696 12.62 19.98 2.69
C ALA A 696 12.00 21.37 2.91
N ALA A 697 12.13 22.28 1.95
CA ALA A 697 11.55 23.62 2.00
C ALA A 697 10.03 23.61 1.95
N ALA A 698 9.44 22.67 1.21
CA ALA A 698 7.98 22.49 1.13
C ALA A 698 7.34 22.27 2.49
N VAL A 699 8.07 21.73 3.47
CA VAL A 699 7.61 21.52 4.85
C VAL A 699 8.28 22.43 5.87
N GLY A 700 9.00 23.47 5.42
CA GLY A 700 9.66 24.44 6.29
C GLY A 700 10.89 23.93 7.05
N LEU A 701 11.48 22.80 6.63
CA LEU A 701 12.63 22.17 7.27
C LEU A 701 13.96 22.45 6.58
N ALA A 702 13.98 23.11 5.41
CA ALA A 702 15.20 23.42 4.70
C ALA A 702 15.99 24.56 5.42
N PRO A 703 17.28 24.37 5.74
CA PRO A 703 18.11 25.43 6.26
C PRO A 703 18.24 26.58 5.23
N PRO A 704 18.20 27.88 5.65
CA PRO A 704 18.27 29.03 4.74
C PRO A 704 19.47 29.02 3.80
N ALA A 705 20.63 28.53 4.29
CA ALA A 705 21.86 28.44 3.50
C ALA A 705 21.69 27.49 2.30
N HIS A 706 21.02 26.34 2.49
CA HIS A 706 20.75 25.40 1.42
C HIS A 706 19.75 25.96 0.40
N VAL A 707 18.72 26.69 0.85
CA VAL A 707 17.76 27.36 -0.03
C VAL A 707 18.45 28.43 -0.90
N ALA A 708 19.31 29.25 -0.33
CA ALA A 708 20.07 30.24 -1.08
C ALA A 708 20.99 29.60 -2.11
N ARG A 709 21.65 28.51 -1.75
CA ARG A 709 22.53 27.75 -2.65
C ARG A 709 21.78 27.08 -3.78
N ALA A 710 20.64 26.41 -3.48
CA ALA A 710 19.80 25.82 -4.49
C ALA A 710 19.33 26.85 -5.52
N ARG A 711 18.94 28.05 -5.07
CA ARG A 711 18.58 29.17 -5.94
C ARG A 711 19.74 29.58 -6.83
N ALA A 712 20.95 29.78 -6.27
CA ALA A 712 22.14 30.14 -7.05
C ALA A 712 22.50 29.07 -8.12
N LEU A 713 22.35 27.78 -7.79
CA LEU A 713 22.57 26.70 -8.76
C LEU A 713 21.57 26.72 -9.92
N MET A 714 20.32 27.08 -9.65
CA MET A 714 19.30 27.18 -10.70
C MET A 714 19.44 28.44 -11.55
N GLU A 715 19.76 29.60 -10.96
CA GLU A 715 19.96 30.87 -11.66
C GLU A 715 21.24 30.90 -12.50
N GLY A 716 22.30 30.18 -12.06
CA GLY A 716 23.59 30.09 -12.78
C GLY A 716 23.58 29.10 -13.98
N ARG A 717 22.50 28.41 -14.22
CA ARG A 717 22.41 27.40 -15.30
C ARG A 717 22.22 28.10 -16.66
N ALA A 718 23.16 27.87 -17.58
CA ALA A 718 23.00 28.36 -18.95
C ALA A 718 21.94 27.52 -19.69
N PRO A 719 21.04 28.15 -20.47
CA PRO A 719 19.95 27.46 -21.20
C PRO A 719 20.40 26.36 -22.16
N ALA A 720 21.66 26.39 -22.60
CA ALA A 720 22.19 25.51 -23.63
C ALA A 720 22.87 24.20 -23.12
N GLU A 721 23.10 24.07 -21.80
CA GLU A 721 23.73 22.88 -21.20
C GLU A 721 22.74 21.91 -20.54
N SER A 722 21.45 22.05 -20.87
CA SER A 722 20.39 21.24 -20.36
C SER A 722 20.56 19.75 -20.75
N ARG A 723 21.26 18.95 -19.94
CA ARG A 723 20.88 17.57 -19.73
C ARG A 723 19.40 17.56 -19.39
N ALA A 724 18.65 16.55 -19.84
CA ALA A 724 17.25 16.43 -19.50
C ALA A 724 17.01 16.67 -18.01
N VAL A 725 16.51 17.86 -17.66
CA VAL A 725 16.20 18.25 -16.28
C VAL A 725 15.27 17.17 -15.73
N ARG A 726 15.52 16.70 -14.50
CA ARG A 726 14.60 15.74 -13.89
C ARG A 726 13.18 16.32 -13.92
N PRO A 727 12.23 15.61 -14.52
CA PRO A 727 10.88 16.18 -14.75
C PRO A 727 10.24 16.70 -13.48
N PHE A 728 10.50 16.02 -12.36
CA PHE A 728 9.94 16.37 -11.07
C PHE A 728 10.53 17.66 -10.45
N LEU A 729 11.81 17.96 -10.75
CA LEU A 729 12.42 19.21 -10.36
C LEU A 729 11.74 20.41 -11.03
N THR A 730 11.36 20.27 -12.32
CA THR A 730 10.63 21.32 -13.06
C THR A 730 9.28 21.62 -12.41
N PHE A 731 8.56 20.60 -11.97
CA PHE A 731 7.28 20.75 -11.27
C PHE A 731 7.42 21.54 -9.96
N LEU A 732 8.34 21.09 -9.10
CA LEU A 732 8.55 21.76 -7.79
C LEU A 732 9.11 23.16 -7.95
N TRP A 733 10.07 23.37 -8.84
CA TRP A 733 10.65 24.71 -9.05
C TRP A 733 9.58 25.69 -9.54
N GLY A 734 8.73 25.30 -10.48
CA GLY A 734 7.61 26.14 -10.94
C GLY A 734 6.63 26.48 -9.83
N SER A 735 6.40 25.56 -8.89
CA SER A 735 5.53 25.80 -7.73
C SER A 735 6.13 26.78 -6.72
N PHE A 736 7.46 26.85 -6.61
CA PHE A 736 8.17 27.72 -5.67
C PHE A 736 8.52 29.10 -6.24
N SER A 737 8.85 29.22 -7.54
CA SER A 737 9.27 30.47 -8.18
C SER A 737 8.11 31.34 -8.69
N GLY A 738 6.89 30.82 -8.67
CA GLY A 738 5.74 31.43 -9.33
C GLY A 738 5.72 31.10 -10.83
N ILE A 739 4.54 30.82 -11.36
CA ILE A 739 4.31 30.39 -12.76
C ILE A 739 4.73 31.46 -13.77
N ALA A 740 4.93 32.71 -13.34
CA ALA A 740 5.19 33.86 -14.22
C ALA A 740 6.59 33.85 -14.88
N ASP A 741 7.60 33.22 -14.27
CA ASP A 741 9.00 33.29 -14.70
C ASP A 741 9.60 31.95 -15.12
N GLY A 742 8.77 31.01 -15.56
CA GLY A 742 9.25 29.73 -16.09
C GLY A 742 10.12 29.96 -17.33
N PRO A 743 11.31 29.31 -17.42
CA PRO A 743 12.20 29.51 -18.54
C PRO A 743 11.50 29.20 -19.87
N ALA A 744 11.63 30.11 -20.84
CA ALA A 744 11.08 29.99 -22.20
C ALA A 744 11.53 28.68 -22.94
N ASP A 745 12.61 28.08 -22.45
CA ASP A 745 13.19 26.85 -22.98
C ASP A 745 12.45 25.56 -22.59
N LEU A 746 11.51 25.59 -21.67
CA LEU A 746 10.66 24.39 -21.35
C LEU A 746 9.85 23.92 -22.55
N ARG A 747 9.56 24.80 -23.53
CA ARG A 747 8.93 24.41 -24.81
C ARG A 747 9.77 23.44 -25.64
N ALA A 748 11.07 23.40 -25.39
CA ALA A 748 12.00 22.45 -25.99
C ALA A 748 12.17 21.16 -25.18
N ALA A 749 11.39 20.95 -24.09
CA ALA A 749 11.48 19.77 -23.26
C ALA A 749 11.23 18.50 -24.09
N THR A 750 12.19 17.62 -24.09
CA THR A 750 12.12 16.36 -24.84
C THR A 750 11.24 15.31 -24.13
N ASP A 751 11.13 15.41 -22.78
CA ASP A 751 10.31 14.52 -21.99
C ASP A 751 8.79 14.81 -22.15
N PRO A 752 8.00 13.80 -22.58
CA PRO A 752 6.57 14.01 -22.84
C PRO A 752 5.74 14.42 -21.61
N TRP A 753 6.08 13.91 -20.42
CA TRP A 753 5.40 14.26 -19.17
C TRP A 753 5.65 15.74 -18.81
N THR A 754 6.91 16.18 -18.91
CA THR A 754 7.29 17.58 -18.67
C THR A 754 6.58 18.53 -19.60
N ARG A 755 6.42 18.17 -20.89
CA ARG A 755 5.62 18.98 -21.84
C ARG A 755 4.16 19.08 -21.44
N SER A 756 3.56 17.97 -21.03
CA SER A 756 2.16 17.97 -20.59
C SER A 756 1.96 18.84 -19.35
N LEU A 757 2.91 18.78 -18.41
CA LEU A 757 2.91 19.61 -17.21
C LEU A 757 3.09 21.10 -17.53
N LEU A 758 3.91 21.44 -18.53
CA LEU A 758 4.08 22.81 -19.00
C LEU A 758 2.77 23.36 -19.57
N HIS A 759 2.09 22.60 -20.45
CA HIS A 759 0.78 22.99 -20.97
C HIS A 759 -0.23 23.18 -19.84
N TYR A 760 -0.23 22.32 -18.83
CA TYR A 760 -1.06 22.48 -17.64
C TYR A 760 -0.77 23.80 -16.90
N GLY A 761 0.51 24.13 -16.68
CA GLY A 761 0.93 25.38 -16.06
C GLY A 761 0.56 26.63 -16.87
N LEU A 762 0.66 26.56 -18.21
CA LEU A 762 0.21 27.64 -19.09
C LEU A 762 -1.31 27.82 -19.02
N GLY A 763 -2.07 26.74 -19.00
CA GLY A 763 -3.52 26.77 -18.79
C GLY A 763 -3.92 27.45 -17.47
N LEU A 764 -3.25 27.14 -16.37
CA LEU A 764 -3.47 27.81 -15.08
C LEU A 764 -3.16 29.30 -15.16
N ARG A 765 -2.06 29.71 -15.81
CA ARG A 765 -1.70 31.11 -15.99
C ARG A 765 -2.76 31.86 -16.80
N SER A 766 -3.15 31.29 -17.95
CA SER A 766 -4.18 31.90 -18.80
C SER A 766 -5.51 32.07 -18.07
N TRP A 767 -5.88 31.11 -17.23
CA TRP A 767 -7.12 31.15 -16.46
C TRP A 767 -7.05 32.15 -15.28
N TRP A 768 -6.03 32.03 -14.41
CA TRP A 768 -6.01 32.77 -13.15
C TRP A 768 -5.36 34.17 -13.24
N VAL A 769 -4.41 34.38 -14.17
CA VAL A 769 -3.67 35.64 -14.31
C VAL A 769 -4.19 36.47 -15.48
N GLU A 770 -4.40 35.83 -16.63
CA GLU A 770 -4.78 36.52 -17.89
C GLU A 770 -6.30 36.56 -18.08
N SER A 771 -7.05 35.78 -17.31
CA SER A 771 -8.52 35.64 -17.43
C SER A 771 -9.00 35.21 -18.84
N ASP A 772 -8.12 34.53 -19.58
CA ASP A 772 -8.42 33.98 -20.92
C ASP A 772 -8.84 32.51 -20.84
N GLN A 773 -10.16 32.28 -20.72
CA GLN A 773 -10.72 30.94 -20.59
C GLN A 773 -10.53 30.09 -21.85
N ALA A 774 -10.56 30.70 -23.07
CA ALA A 774 -10.41 29.95 -24.30
C ALA A 774 -8.97 29.43 -24.47
N GLU A 775 -7.99 30.26 -24.15
CA GLU A 775 -6.58 29.86 -24.12
C GLU A 775 -6.34 28.79 -23.04
N ALA A 776 -6.88 28.98 -21.83
CA ALA A 776 -6.78 28.02 -20.76
C ALA A 776 -7.32 26.64 -21.15
N GLU A 777 -8.49 26.59 -21.80
CA GLU A 777 -9.09 25.33 -22.25
C GLU A 777 -8.22 24.62 -23.31
N ARG A 778 -7.63 25.39 -24.25
CA ARG A 778 -6.76 24.85 -25.27
C ARG A 778 -5.50 24.25 -24.65
N GLU A 779 -4.86 24.96 -23.74
CA GLU A 779 -3.64 24.49 -23.04
C GLU A 779 -3.92 23.27 -22.16
N PHE A 780 -5.02 23.27 -21.39
CA PHE A 780 -5.45 22.08 -20.64
C PHE A 780 -5.79 20.91 -21.57
N GLY A 781 -6.37 21.16 -22.75
CA GLY A 781 -6.63 20.12 -23.75
C GLY A 781 -5.34 19.46 -24.25
N LEU A 782 -4.28 20.26 -24.50
CA LEU A 782 -2.95 19.75 -24.88
C LEU A 782 -2.30 18.95 -23.72
N ALA A 783 -2.40 19.44 -22.49
CA ALA A 783 -1.92 18.75 -21.31
C ALA A 783 -2.59 17.40 -21.12
N LEU A 784 -3.93 17.37 -21.20
CA LEU A 784 -4.72 16.14 -21.05
C LEU A 784 -4.38 15.11 -22.14
N GLY A 785 -4.24 15.57 -23.39
CA GLY A 785 -3.83 14.73 -24.52
C GLY A 785 -2.48 14.05 -24.26
N GLY A 786 -1.52 14.80 -23.74
CA GLY A 786 -0.19 14.30 -23.41
C GLY A 786 -0.20 13.32 -22.22
N PHE A 787 -0.91 13.63 -21.12
CA PHE A 787 -1.05 12.72 -19.97
C PHE A 787 -1.81 11.43 -20.36
N ARG A 788 -2.84 11.52 -21.19
CA ARG A 788 -3.57 10.35 -21.73
C ARG A 788 -2.66 9.46 -22.57
N ALA A 789 -1.80 10.03 -23.40
CA ALA A 789 -0.84 9.26 -24.20
C ALA A 789 0.17 8.50 -23.34
N LEU A 790 0.48 9.01 -22.15
CA LEU A 790 1.36 8.35 -21.17
C LEU A 790 0.58 7.37 -20.26
N GLY A 791 -0.74 7.49 -20.15
CA GLY A 791 -1.55 6.78 -19.17
C GLY A 791 -1.35 7.28 -17.74
N GLU A 792 -0.85 8.51 -17.56
CA GLU A 792 -0.48 9.10 -16.27
C GLU A 792 -1.71 9.68 -15.57
N ARG A 793 -2.13 9.04 -14.47
CA ARG A 793 -3.46 9.27 -13.84
C ARG A 793 -3.56 10.58 -13.09
N TRP A 794 -2.48 11.03 -12.43
CA TRP A 794 -2.52 12.25 -11.61
C TRP A 794 -2.70 13.49 -12.48
N GLY A 795 -1.90 13.63 -13.55
CA GLY A 795 -2.01 14.75 -14.47
C GLY A 795 -3.34 14.74 -15.24
N MET A 796 -3.82 13.54 -15.64
CA MET A 796 -5.17 13.40 -16.24
C MET A 796 -6.24 13.91 -15.27
N ALA A 797 -6.25 13.43 -14.02
CA ALA A 797 -7.27 13.77 -13.03
C ALA A 797 -7.27 15.26 -12.69
N THR A 798 -6.07 15.84 -12.49
CA THR A 798 -5.92 17.25 -12.17
C THR A 798 -6.38 18.13 -13.32
N THR A 799 -5.97 17.82 -14.56
CA THR A 799 -6.38 18.58 -15.76
C THR A 799 -7.88 18.46 -16.03
N LEU A 800 -8.46 17.26 -15.90
CA LEU A 800 -9.91 17.05 -16.01
C LEU A 800 -10.69 17.83 -14.95
N SER A 801 -10.16 17.96 -13.73
CA SER A 801 -10.78 18.74 -12.66
C SER A 801 -10.92 20.22 -13.04
N ASP A 802 -9.86 20.80 -13.64
CA ASP A 802 -9.89 22.20 -14.06
C ASP A 802 -10.73 22.41 -15.33
N LEU A 803 -10.70 21.49 -16.29
CA LEU A 803 -11.58 21.50 -17.45
C LEU A 803 -13.07 21.38 -17.06
N ALA A 804 -13.38 20.55 -16.05
CA ALA A 804 -14.74 20.42 -15.53
C ALA A 804 -15.28 21.76 -14.99
N LEU A 805 -14.43 22.51 -14.27
CA LEU A 805 -14.82 23.84 -13.77
C LEU A 805 -15.00 24.87 -14.89
N LEU A 806 -14.16 24.84 -15.93
CA LEU A 806 -14.35 25.69 -17.12
C LEU A 806 -15.64 25.34 -17.86
N ALA A 807 -15.97 24.05 -18.00
CA ALA A 807 -17.22 23.61 -18.59
C ALA A 807 -18.44 24.07 -17.77
N ASP A 808 -18.37 23.97 -16.45
CA ASP A 808 -19.44 24.47 -15.57
C ASP A 808 -19.63 25.99 -15.68
N ALA A 809 -18.54 26.77 -15.72
CA ALA A 809 -18.59 28.20 -15.87
C ALA A 809 -19.30 28.61 -17.19
N ARG A 810 -19.23 27.79 -18.26
CA ARG A 810 -19.94 27.99 -19.53
C ARG A 810 -21.39 27.48 -19.50
N GLY A 811 -21.81 26.80 -18.46
CA GLY A 811 -23.12 26.18 -18.34
C GLY A 811 -23.22 24.79 -18.95
N ASP A 812 -22.12 24.17 -19.39
CA ASP A 812 -22.11 22.80 -19.89
C ASP A 812 -22.03 21.80 -18.75
N THR A 813 -23.20 21.57 -18.14
CA THR A 813 -23.32 20.66 -16.98
C THR A 813 -23.02 19.21 -17.32
N ALA A 814 -23.28 18.78 -18.55
CA ALA A 814 -23.03 17.41 -18.98
C ALA A 814 -21.55 17.14 -19.11
N ALA A 815 -20.80 18.03 -19.78
CA ALA A 815 -19.34 17.92 -19.87
C ALA A 815 -18.68 18.03 -18.47
N CYS A 816 -19.13 18.97 -17.63
CA CYS A 816 -18.64 19.10 -16.25
C CYS A 816 -18.82 17.79 -15.46
N ALA A 817 -20.02 17.20 -15.50
CA ALA A 817 -20.29 15.96 -14.76
C ALA A 817 -19.42 14.80 -15.27
N ALA A 818 -19.30 14.62 -16.58
CA ALA A 818 -18.50 13.55 -17.18
C ALA A 818 -17.01 13.67 -16.79
N MET A 819 -16.43 14.88 -16.97
CA MET A 819 -15.02 15.12 -16.64
C MET A 819 -14.74 14.99 -15.13
N ALA A 820 -15.66 15.47 -14.28
CA ALA A 820 -15.50 15.35 -12.83
C ALA A 820 -15.59 13.89 -12.36
N GLU A 821 -16.47 13.06 -12.91
CA GLU A 821 -16.54 11.65 -12.55
C GLU A 821 -15.32 10.86 -13.07
N GLU A 822 -14.82 11.17 -14.28
CA GLU A 822 -13.55 10.60 -14.78
C GLU A 822 -12.38 10.96 -13.83
N ALA A 823 -12.29 12.24 -13.43
CA ALA A 823 -11.26 12.69 -12.49
C ALA A 823 -11.36 12.00 -11.11
N LEU A 824 -12.58 11.86 -10.56
CA LEU A 824 -12.83 11.16 -9.30
C LEU A 824 -12.42 9.68 -9.38
N GLY A 825 -12.68 9.01 -10.51
CA GLY A 825 -12.23 7.64 -10.75
C GLY A 825 -10.70 7.51 -10.75
N LEU A 826 -10.01 8.42 -11.42
CA LEU A 826 -8.55 8.45 -11.50
C LEU A 826 -7.90 8.75 -10.14
N PHE A 827 -8.38 9.75 -9.39
CA PHE A 827 -7.93 10.02 -8.02
C PHE A 827 -8.23 8.84 -7.09
N GLY A 828 -9.37 8.17 -7.26
CA GLY A 828 -9.72 6.96 -6.53
C GLY A 828 -8.73 5.83 -6.76
N ALA A 829 -8.31 5.60 -8.02
CA ALA A 829 -7.29 4.61 -8.37
C ALA A 829 -5.91 4.91 -7.76
N LEU A 830 -5.58 6.20 -7.56
CA LEU A 830 -4.37 6.63 -6.86
C LEU A 830 -4.52 6.62 -5.32
N GLY A 831 -5.74 6.41 -4.81
CA GLY A 831 -6.04 6.54 -3.39
C GLY A 831 -5.97 7.99 -2.86
N SER A 832 -6.06 9.00 -3.74
CA SER A 832 -5.96 10.42 -3.40
C SER A 832 -7.31 10.99 -2.94
N THR A 833 -7.73 10.60 -1.73
CA THR A 833 -9.04 10.96 -1.16
C THR A 833 -9.20 12.45 -0.91
N GLU A 834 -8.10 13.16 -0.61
CA GLU A 834 -8.10 14.62 -0.40
C GLU A 834 -8.38 15.38 -1.70
N ASP A 835 -7.76 14.96 -2.83
CA ASP A 835 -8.00 15.60 -4.13
C ASP A 835 -9.43 15.35 -4.61
N MET A 836 -9.99 14.17 -4.34
CA MET A 836 -11.41 13.89 -4.56
C MET A 836 -12.31 14.87 -3.78
N ALA A 837 -12.02 15.08 -2.49
CA ALA A 837 -12.78 16.01 -1.66
C ALA A 837 -12.65 17.46 -2.16
N ARG A 838 -11.45 17.87 -2.56
CA ARG A 838 -11.17 19.19 -3.14
C ARG A 838 -11.97 19.43 -4.42
N LEU A 839 -11.96 18.46 -5.34
CA LEU A 839 -12.74 18.54 -6.57
C LEU A 839 -14.23 18.71 -6.30
N LEU A 840 -14.77 17.93 -5.36
CA LEU A 840 -16.19 18.02 -4.99
C LEU A 840 -16.54 19.37 -4.34
N CYS A 841 -15.67 19.93 -3.47
CA CYS A 841 -15.88 21.27 -2.93
C CYS A 841 -15.93 22.33 -4.03
N ARG A 842 -14.96 22.33 -4.96
CA ARG A 842 -14.92 23.27 -6.09
C ARG A 842 -16.14 23.14 -7.00
N ARG A 843 -16.57 21.92 -7.30
CA ARG A 843 -17.79 21.67 -8.08
C ARG A 843 -19.04 22.13 -7.33
N GLY A 844 -19.09 21.91 -6.03
CA GLY A 844 -20.16 22.41 -5.16
C GLY A 844 -20.21 23.94 -5.16
N ASP A 845 -19.07 24.64 -5.06
CA ASP A 845 -19.01 26.11 -5.14
C ASP A 845 -19.55 26.63 -6.49
N ALA A 846 -19.16 26.00 -7.60
CA ALA A 846 -19.63 26.36 -8.93
C ALA A 846 -21.14 26.13 -9.10
N ARG A 847 -21.67 25.00 -8.63
CA ARG A 847 -23.12 24.69 -8.62
C ARG A 847 -23.92 25.67 -7.76
N ARG A 848 -23.39 25.99 -6.57
CA ARG A 848 -24.01 26.97 -5.67
C ARG A 848 -24.08 28.36 -6.32
N ALA A 849 -23.02 28.83 -6.95
CA ALA A 849 -23.00 30.10 -7.67
C ALA A 849 -24.08 30.20 -8.79
N ARG A 850 -24.52 29.05 -9.32
CA ARG A 850 -25.61 28.95 -10.32
C ARG A 850 -26.99 28.67 -9.71
N GLY A 851 -27.13 28.69 -8.40
CA GLY A 851 -28.38 28.42 -7.69
C GLY A 851 -28.79 26.94 -7.63
N LEU A 852 -27.92 25.99 -8.05
CA LEU A 852 -28.16 24.54 -8.00
C LEU A 852 -27.87 24.01 -6.59
N LEU A 853 -28.59 24.51 -5.58
CA LEU A 853 -28.28 24.31 -4.17
C LEU A 853 -28.40 22.85 -3.68
N ALA A 854 -29.30 22.06 -4.29
CA ALA A 854 -29.43 20.64 -3.93
C ALA A 854 -28.21 19.83 -4.35
N ASP A 855 -27.76 20.01 -5.61
CA ASP A 855 -26.58 19.33 -6.17
C ASP A 855 -25.29 19.75 -5.45
N ALA A 856 -25.16 21.06 -5.14
CA ALA A 856 -24.05 21.60 -4.37
C ALA A 856 -23.99 20.98 -2.97
N THR A 857 -25.14 20.82 -2.30
CA THR A 857 -25.22 20.16 -0.98
C THR A 857 -24.72 18.72 -1.06
N GLY A 858 -25.16 17.94 -2.06
CA GLY A 858 -24.69 16.56 -2.25
C GLY A 858 -23.16 16.47 -2.47
N ASP A 859 -22.57 17.39 -3.23
CA ASP A 859 -21.13 17.45 -3.42
C ASP A 859 -20.38 17.76 -2.11
N TYR A 860 -20.84 18.75 -1.34
CA TYR A 860 -20.21 19.10 -0.07
C TYR A 860 -20.35 17.98 0.99
N GLU A 861 -21.49 17.29 1.06
CA GLU A 861 -21.68 16.15 1.97
C GLU A 861 -20.73 15.00 1.60
N ARG A 862 -20.61 14.68 0.33
CA ARG A 862 -19.66 13.68 -0.19
C ARG A 862 -18.20 14.10 0.11
N ALA A 863 -17.88 15.38 -0.10
CA ALA A 863 -16.56 15.95 0.20
C ALA A 863 -16.23 15.86 1.70
N ALA A 864 -17.17 16.23 2.58
CA ALA A 864 -16.99 16.15 4.03
C ALA A 864 -16.74 14.70 4.49
N GLY A 865 -17.48 13.74 3.92
CA GLY A 865 -17.29 12.32 4.19
C GLY A 865 -15.92 11.80 3.74
N LEU A 866 -15.47 12.16 2.55
CA LEU A 866 -14.14 11.81 2.03
C LEU A 866 -13.02 12.45 2.87
N ALA A 867 -13.11 13.76 3.11
CA ALA A 867 -12.14 14.51 3.90
C ALA A 867 -12.04 13.99 5.36
N GLY A 868 -13.17 13.59 5.95
CA GLY A 868 -13.20 12.97 7.28
C GLY A 868 -12.45 11.65 7.33
N ARG A 869 -12.62 10.80 6.31
CA ARG A 869 -11.87 9.53 6.19
C ARG A 869 -10.38 9.75 5.91
N ALA A 870 -10.04 10.80 5.17
CA ALA A 870 -8.65 11.14 4.85
C ALA A 870 -7.91 11.83 6.00
N GLY A 871 -8.58 12.16 7.12
CA GLY A 871 -7.98 12.94 8.21
C GLY A 871 -7.53 14.33 7.77
N ALA A 872 -8.28 14.96 6.86
CA ALA A 872 -8.01 16.29 6.32
C ALA A 872 -8.95 17.35 6.93
N PRO A 873 -8.70 17.82 8.18
CA PRO A 873 -9.63 18.69 8.90
C PRO A 873 -9.87 20.01 8.19
N GLY A 874 -8.88 20.55 7.48
CA GLY A 874 -9.06 21.74 6.66
C GLY A 874 -10.07 21.55 5.52
N MET A 875 -10.05 20.38 4.86
CA MET A 875 -11.03 20.02 3.83
C MET A 875 -12.42 19.76 4.43
N VAL A 876 -12.50 19.16 5.62
CA VAL A 876 -13.77 19.03 6.37
C VAL A 876 -14.37 20.40 6.65
N ALA A 877 -13.53 21.35 7.12
CA ALA A 877 -13.96 22.71 7.37
C ALA A 877 -14.45 23.41 6.09
N MET A 878 -13.74 23.26 4.99
CA MET A 878 -14.12 23.80 3.69
C MET A 878 -15.47 23.25 3.18
N ALA A 879 -15.65 21.93 3.24
CA ALA A 879 -16.89 21.29 2.83
C ALA A 879 -18.08 21.69 3.73
N ARG A 880 -17.89 21.76 5.06
CA ARG A 880 -18.92 22.26 6.00
C ARG A 880 -19.23 23.72 5.79
N HIS A 881 -18.25 24.55 5.44
CA HIS A 881 -18.49 25.94 5.06
C HIS A 881 -19.35 26.04 3.79
N GLY A 882 -19.06 25.22 2.77
CA GLY A 882 -19.92 25.13 1.58
C GLY A 882 -21.37 24.75 1.90
N LEU A 883 -21.57 23.77 2.81
CA LEU A 883 -22.88 23.41 3.31
C LEU A 883 -23.58 24.57 4.07
N ALA A 884 -22.81 25.35 4.84
CA ALA A 884 -23.32 26.52 5.55
C ALA A 884 -23.79 27.60 4.57
N GLU A 885 -23.00 27.89 3.54
CA GLU A 885 -23.38 28.84 2.49
C GLU A 885 -24.66 28.38 1.73
N ALA A 886 -24.72 27.10 1.35
CA ALA A 886 -25.91 26.55 0.71
C ALA A 886 -27.18 26.62 1.62
N ALA A 887 -27.02 26.42 2.94
CA ALA A 887 -28.09 26.58 3.93
C ALA A 887 -28.51 28.05 4.07
N ARG A 888 -27.55 28.97 4.11
CA ARG A 888 -27.78 30.42 4.18
C ARG A 888 -28.59 30.91 2.97
N GLU A 889 -28.19 30.50 1.78
CA GLU A 889 -28.89 30.87 0.54
C GLU A 889 -30.31 30.30 0.44
N ARG A 890 -30.56 29.13 1.08
CA ARG A 890 -31.94 28.61 1.24
C ARG A 890 -32.76 29.31 2.33
N GLY A 891 -32.16 30.21 3.11
CA GLY A 891 -32.81 30.93 4.21
C GLY A 891 -32.80 30.18 5.54
N ASP A 892 -32.15 29.00 5.64
CA ASP A 892 -32.02 28.26 6.92
C ASP A 892 -30.84 28.78 7.71
N LEU A 893 -31.01 29.97 8.27
CA LEU A 893 -29.95 30.65 9.04
C LEU A 893 -29.52 29.87 10.29
N PRO A 894 -30.44 29.21 11.06
CA PRO A 894 -30.03 28.39 12.20
C PRO A 894 -29.12 27.22 11.84
N LEU A 895 -29.41 26.52 10.72
CA LEU A 895 -28.54 25.44 10.19
C LEU A 895 -27.19 25.99 9.73
N ALA A 896 -27.22 27.09 8.94
CA ALA A 896 -26.00 27.75 8.45
C ALA A 896 -25.06 28.14 9.60
N ARG A 897 -25.59 28.72 10.67
CA ARG A 897 -24.83 29.09 11.87
C ARG A 897 -24.21 27.88 12.58
N ARG A 898 -24.96 26.78 12.72
CA ARG A 898 -24.41 25.53 13.30
C ARG A 898 -23.24 24.99 12.45
N LEU A 899 -23.44 24.88 11.14
CA LEU A 899 -22.42 24.39 10.20
C LEU A 899 -21.17 25.26 10.20
N CYS A 900 -21.30 26.60 10.29
CA CYS A 900 -20.16 27.52 10.43
C CYS A 900 -19.39 27.27 11.74
N ARG A 901 -20.08 27.05 12.86
CA ARG A 901 -19.41 26.74 14.14
C ARG A 901 -18.68 25.40 14.08
N ASP A 902 -19.32 24.38 13.50
CA ASP A 902 -18.70 23.06 13.31
C ASP A 902 -17.50 23.12 12.35
N ALA A 903 -17.57 23.98 11.32
CA ALA A 903 -16.45 24.25 10.41
C ALA A 903 -15.28 24.95 11.12
N LEU A 904 -15.55 25.97 11.96
CA LEU A 904 -14.51 26.64 12.76
C LEU A 904 -13.86 25.70 13.75
N ALA A 905 -14.63 24.82 14.39
CA ALA A 905 -14.11 23.83 15.33
C ALA A 905 -13.22 22.78 14.64
N ALA A 906 -13.53 22.45 13.39
CA ALA A 906 -12.71 21.54 12.57
C ALA A 906 -11.50 22.21 11.91
N CYS A 907 -11.49 23.54 11.78
CA CYS A 907 -10.47 24.28 11.06
C CYS A 907 -9.20 24.48 11.92
N PRO A 908 -8.03 23.92 11.54
CA PRO A 908 -6.78 24.10 12.28
C PRO A 908 -6.35 25.57 12.32
N ALA A 909 -5.79 26.01 13.46
CA ALA A 909 -5.20 27.33 13.59
C ALA A 909 -3.76 27.35 13.03
N GLY A 910 -3.33 28.48 12.47
CA GLY A 910 -1.96 28.69 12.01
C GLY A 910 -1.64 28.12 10.62
N TRP A 911 -2.62 27.69 9.88
CA TRP A 911 -2.46 27.16 8.50
C TRP A 911 -2.87 28.21 7.46
N VAL A 912 -2.05 28.47 6.44
CA VAL A 912 -2.34 29.54 5.46
C VAL A 912 -3.69 29.33 4.78
N THR A 913 -3.97 28.11 4.30
CA THR A 913 -5.28 27.76 3.73
C THR A 913 -6.37 27.66 4.80
N GLY A 914 -6.01 27.31 6.03
CA GLY A 914 -6.90 27.30 7.19
C GLY A 914 -7.31 28.70 7.61
N GLU A 915 -6.38 29.66 7.62
CA GLU A 915 -6.68 31.07 7.96
C GLU A 915 -7.62 31.70 6.93
N GLU A 916 -7.44 31.40 5.64
CA GLU A 916 -8.37 31.84 4.61
C GLU A 916 -9.75 31.20 4.76
N THR A 917 -9.82 29.88 4.99
CA THR A 917 -11.10 29.19 5.27
C THR A 917 -11.78 29.78 6.51
N ARG A 918 -11.02 30.08 7.58
CA ARG A 918 -11.54 30.74 8.79
C ARG A 918 -12.09 32.13 8.48
N ALA A 919 -11.37 32.92 7.67
CA ALA A 919 -11.82 34.25 7.28
C ALA A 919 -13.13 34.19 6.46
N ARG A 920 -13.25 33.25 5.54
CA ARG A 920 -14.50 33.01 4.78
C ARG A 920 -15.66 32.59 5.72
N ILE A 921 -15.40 31.71 6.69
CA ILE A 921 -16.42 31.32 7.69
C ILE A 921 -16.81 32.51 8.56
N HIS A 922 -15.88 33.37 8.95
CA HIS A 922 -16.18 34.60 9.69
C HIS A 922 -17.05 35.57 8.86
N LEU A 923 -16.77 35.70 7.55
CA LEU A 923 -17.58 36.49 6.64
C LEU A 923 -19.04 35.98 6.63
N THR A 924 -19.21 34.65 6.44
CA THR A 924 -20.52 34.00 6.42
C THR A 924 -21.28 34.19 7.75
N LEU A 925 -20.59 34.05 8.91
CA LEU A 925 -21.19 34.30 10.21
C LEU A 925 -21.63 35.76 10.38
N GLY A 926 -20.84 36.69 9.85
CA GLY A 926 -21.17 38.11 9.81
C GLY A 926 -22.41 38.39 8.96
N GLU A 927 -22.53 37.75 7.81
CA GLU A 927 -23.72 37.88 6.95
C GLU A 927 -24.98 37.25 7.56
N ILE A 928 -24.83 36.08 8.24
CA ILE A 928 -25.93 35.46 8.99
C ILE A 928 -26.42 36.40 10.12
N ALA A 929 -25.51 36.95 10.93
CA ALA A 929 -25.86 37.89 12.00
C ALA A 929 -26.55 39.17 11.43
N ARG A 930 -26.08 39.66 10.27
CA ARG A 930 -26.70 40.78 9.57
C ARG A 930 -28.14 40.45 9.13
N ALA A 931 -28.38 39.28 8.59
CA ALA A 931 -29.69 38.81 8.15
C ALA A 931 -30.66 38.59 9.35
N GLU A 932 -30.15 38.23 10.51
CA GLU A 932 -30.90 38.11 11.77
C GLU A 932 -31.11 39.46 12.46
N GLY A 933 -30.54 40.57 11.97
CA GLY A 933 -30.66 41.92 12.52
C GLY A 933 -29.71 42.24 13.67
N ASP A 934 -28.74 41.35 14.00
CA ASP A 934 -27.74 41.62 15.04
C ASP A 934 -26.52 42.32 14.47
N ALA A 935 -26.60 43.68 14.37
CA ALA A 935 -25.51 44.50 13.85
C ALA A 935 -24.23 44.44 14.71
N GLY A 936 -24.36 44.14 16.03
CA GLY A 936 -23.24 44.06 16.97
C GLY A 936 -22.39 42.80 16.69
N GLU A 937 -23.06 41.64 16.62
CA GLU A 937 -22.43 40.37 16.30
C GLU A 937 -21.87 40.40 14.87
N ALA A 938 -22.62 40.95 13.90
CA ALA A 938 -22.18 41.09 12.53
C ALA A 938 -20.85 41.85 12.42
N ARG A 939 -20.73 43.05 13.07
CA ARG A 939 -19.46 43.78 13.10
C ARG A 939 -18.31 42.99 13.67
N THR A 940 -18.56 42.19 14.70
CA THR A 940 -17.53 41.39 15.34
C THR A 940 -16.95 40.36 14.39
N TRP A 941 -17.78 39.62 13.68
CA TRP A 941 -17.37 38.58 12.74
C TRP A 941 -16.73 39.17 11.48
N LEU A 942 -17.33 40.23 10.90
CA LEU A 942 -16.82 40.87 9.69
C LEU A 942 -15.43 41.50 9.91
N ARG A 943 -15.18 42.10 11.10
CA ARG A 943 -13.83 42.58 11.44
C ARG A 943 -12.80 41.45 11.50
N ARG A 944 -13.16 40.29 11.97
CA ARG A 944 -12.28 39.11 11.95
C ARG A 944 -11.99 38.66 10.50
N ALA A 945 -12.97 38.74 9.62
CA ALA A 945 -12.79 38.40 8.21
C ALA A 945 -11.84 39.33 7.46
N LEU A 946 -11.65 40.59 7.89
CA LEU A 946 -10.69 41.51 7.31
C LEU A 946 -9.23 41.05 7.46
N GLY A 947 -8.94 40.09 8.34
CA GLY A 947 -7.62 39.49 8.50
C GLY A 947 -7.22 38.55 7.33
N SER A 948 -8.13 38.30 6.37
CA SER A 948 -7.84 37.48 5.19
C SER A 948 -6.70 38.04 4.34
N GLN A 949 -5.87 37.16 3.78
CA GLN A 949 -4.92 37.53 2.72
C GLN A 949 -5.61 37.64 1.35
N ASN A 950 -6.77 37.05 1.16
CA ASN A 950 -7.55 37.06 -0.07
C ASN A 950 -8.27 38.41 -0.23
N LEU A 951 -8.04 39.08 -1.36
CA LEU A 951 -8.61 40.39 -1.67
C LEU A 951 -10.14 40.33 -1.76
N GLU A 952 -10.69 39.30 -2.34
CA GLU A 952 -12.13 39.11 -2.52
C GLU A 952 -12.85 38.99 -1.17
N THR A 953 -12.36 38.16 -0.27
CA THR A 953 -12.90 37.99 1.09
C THR A 953 -12.83 39.30 1.87
N ARG A 954 -11.73 40.06 1.78
CA ARG A 954 -11.60 41.37 2.43
C ARG A 954 -12.55 42.40 1.85
N THR A 955 -12.67 42.46 0.52
CA THR A 955 -13.59 43.40 -0.17
C THR A 955 -15.03 43.11 0.23
N ALA A 956 -15.45 41.85 0.24
CA ALA A 956 -16.78 41.44 0.68
C ALA A 956 -17.05 41.78 2.15
N ALA A 957 -16.08 41.54 3.04
CA ALA A 957 -16.20 41.90 4.44
C ALA A 957 -16.29 43.42 4.66
N THR A 958 -15.55 44.21 3.88
CA THR A 958 -15.61 45.69 3.93
C THR A 958 -16.97 46.18 3.49
N ALA A 959 -17.46 45.72 2.33
CA ALA A 959 -18.79 46.12 1.81
C ALA A 959 -19.91 45.73 2.79
N ALA A 960 -19.84 44.54 3.38
CA ALA A 960 -20.80 44.10 4.38
C ALA A 960 -20.76 44.98 5.65
N LEU A 961 -19.59 45.41 6.12
CA LEU A 961 -19.41 46.31 7.26
C LEU A 961 -20.00 47.72 6.99
N GLU A 962 -19.76 48.26 5.80
CA GLU A 962 -20.28 49.56 5.37
C GLU A 962 -21.81 49.58 5.25
N SER A 963 -22.45 48.44 4.97
CA SER A 963 -23.88 48.27 4.91
C SER A 963 -24.60 48.20 6.29
N LEU A 964 -23.86 48.10 7.38
CA LEU A 964 -24.44 48.03 8.72
C LEU A 964 -24.82 49.41 9.25
N PRO A 965 -25.97 49.55 9.96
CA PRO A 965 -26.35 50.82 10.58
C PRO A 965 -25.29 51.22 11.62
N ASP A 966 -25.05 52.56 11.77
CA ASP A 966 -24.12 53.10 12.77
C ASP A 966 -24.40 52.58 14.17
N PRO A 967 -23.38 52.31 15.02
CA PRO A 967 -23.57 51.88 16.36
C PRO A 967 -24.40 52.92 17.11
N VAL A 968 -25.58 52.52 17.61
CA VAL A 968 -26.38 53.39 18.51
C VAL A 968 -25.51 53.63 19.74
N VAL A 969 -24.97 54.85 19.84
CA VAL A 969 -24.31 55.34 21.03
C VAL A 969 -25.41 55.53 22.04
N SER A 970 -25.60 54.54 22.97
CA SER A 970 -26.46 54.75 24.12
C SER A 970 -25.94 55.94 24.89
N PRO A 971 -26.80 56.98 25.15
CA PRO A 971 -26.35 58.09 25.98
C PRO A 971 -26.00 57.53 27.36
N GLY A 972 -24.76 57.76 27.79
CA GLY A 972 -24.27 57.38 29.13
C GLY A 972 -25.22 57.94 30.21
N PRO A 973 -25.38 57.26 31.37
CA PRO A 973 -26.21 57.77 32.44
C PRO A 973 -25.79 59.17 32.82
N ALA A 974 -26.78 60.10 32.71
CA ALA A 974 -26.60 61.51 33.09
C ALA A 974 -26.02 61.58 34.50
N ALA A 975 -24.90 62.23 34.64
CA ALA A 975 -24.26 62.51 35.93
C ALA A 975 -25.27 63.35 36.73
N THR A 976 -25.84 62.74 37.75
CA THR A 976 -26.70 63.45 38.74
C THR A 976 -25.79 64.47 39.45
N ALA A 977 -26.07 65.75 39.11
CA ALA A 977 -25.47 66.87 39.82
C ALA A 977 -25.80 66.77 41.33
N ARG A 978 -24.79 66.70 42.19
CA ARG A 978 -24.97 66.84 43.64
C ARG A 978 -25.39 68.29 43.93
N PRO A 979 -26.44 68.54 44.72
CA PRO A 979 -26.74 69.89 45.17
C PRO A 979 -25.63 70.37 46.15
N SER A 980 -25.07 71.53 45.89
CA SER A 980 -24.20 72.25 46.81
C SER A 980 -25.04 72.74 47.99
N THR A 981 -24.71 72.22 49.18
CA THR A 981 -25.10 72.87 50.44
C THR A 981 -24.06 73.84 50.89
N GLY A 982 -24.43 75.10 51.02
CA GLY A 982 -23.67 76.23 51.66
C GLY A 982 -23.36 75.99 53.13
#